data_c348b7f630be23a85b7f72a932bf5040
#
_entry.id   c348b7f630be23a85b7f72a932bf5040
#
_cell.length_a   1.000
_cell.length_b   1.000
_cell.length_c   1.000
_cell.angle_alpha   90.00
_cell.angle_beta   90.00
_cell.angle_gamma   90.00
#
_symmetry.space_group_name_H-M   'P 1'
#
loop_
_entity.id
_entity.type
_entity.pdbx_description
1 polymer ?
#
loop_
_entity_poly.entity_id
_entity_poly.type
_entity_poly.pdbx_seq_one_letter_code
_entity_poly.pdbx_strand_id
1 'polypeptide(L)'
;MKSKLALTLIFLCAVLSATSNTNFSISKGILDLGTASPVNLEPIKLQGEWEFYWNQLLTPAQLSDSTIEKSSMFVPVPKSWVSYKIDGEKLPNQGYATYRLVVKKRKDVDVTIYGLKVPSVFSSYKLWVNGKLITEVGTPDTNKETAKPQFKYQDVSFVLDPRVDSTSNIDIVFNVVNYSHQRAGLQQPIYLSTFKQLTAETRFMDILNLIIVGIILVIGINHLNMFFFRRKDRSNLYFSIVCLVMIFRNITTGDRILAYIFPNINWELLVKLDNLSGFGTIPLFALFIYSLFKTDFPKRVMQTLIVLGTVISLLVILTPANTYGKFRLLYELYILVGGLYLTFGVLLVATFRRRSAALPTFIGMFLLYATAINDVLSSMGIIQTAYLAQYGLGTFMLLQSITITRKSAVAINQNEKLSVELTHEKETLEQRIEERTTQLQAQHDELIMHQEKEKIQTWVNNGIALVNEIISQNKSDFKMLSNRALVDMIKYVDARVGAMFLADKDAEGNQVLEMVANYGCGTDYKLANNVVYPGNGLVGATFTDKEIRHITDVPDNYLKVSSGLGKSTPKSLLLIPMIYEEQAVGVVEIASFNEFTEAEINLLKRCADIIAGSIKTVRMNEENLNLIGQFKQQAELLQQKEENMRHSLSELEYYREMYEKFKAN
;
A
#
# COMPACT_ATOMS: atom_id res chain seq x y z
N MET A 1 -19.11 18.60 -16.35
CA MET A 1 -18.33 17.56 -17.03
C MET A 1 -18.77 17.36 -18.48
N LYS A 2 -20.06 17.29 -18.79
CA LYS A 2 -20.60 17.13 -20.18
C LYS A 2 -20.17 18.26 -21.14
N SER A 3 -20.13 19.52 -20.71
CA SER A 3 -19.76 20.66 -21.56
C SER A 3 -18.26 20.68 -21.93
N LYS A 4 -17.37 20.23 -21.02
CA LYS A 4 -15.93 20.20 -21.29
C LYS A 4 -15.53 19.06 -22.24
N LEU A 5 -16.24 17.92 -22.17
CA LEU A 5 -16.05 16.81 -23.09
C LEU A 5 -16.53 17.19 -24.51
N ALA A 6 -17.63 17.93 -24.60
CA ALA A 6 -18.14 18.46 -25.86
C ALA A 6 -17.15 19.45 -26.51
N LEU A 7 -16.49 20.30 -25.73
CA LEU A 7 -15.51 21.25 -26.24
C LEU A 7 -14.26 20.54 -26.80
N THR A 8 -13.81 19.46 -26.13
CA THR A 8 -12.68 18.64 -26.59
C THR A 8 -13.03 17.87 -27.88
N LEU A 9 -14.23 17.36 -27.97
CA LEU A 9 -14.74 16.70 -29.18
C LEU A 9 -14.90 17.68 -30.35
N ILE A 10 -15.42 18.90 -30.09
CA ILE A 10 -15.58 19.95 -31.10
C ILE A 10 -14.20 20.41 -31.58
N PHE A 11 -13.21 20.56 -30.69
CA PHE A 11 -11.84 20.90 -31.07
C PHE A 11 -11.21 19.79 -31.92
N LEU A 12 -11.41 18.50 -31.56
CA LEU A 12 -10.94 17.35 -32.34
C LEU A 12 -11.62 17.30 -33.72
N CYS A 13 -12.91 17.55 -33.79
CA CYS A 13 -13.67 17.63 -35.05
C CYS A 13 -13.25 18.83 -35.92
N ALA A 14 -12.94 19.97 -35.32
CA ALA A 14 -12.47 21.15 -36.05
C ALA A 14 -11.08 20.93 -36.66
N VAL A 15 -10.19 20.19 -35.97
CA VAL A 15 -8.88 19.80 -36.51
C VAL A 15 -9.02 18.78 -37.66
N LEU A 16 -10.05 17.95 -37.62
CA LEU A 16 -10.34 16.94 -38.65
C LEU A 16 -11.03 17.52 -39.92
N SER A 17 -11.63 18.72 -39.80
CA SER A 17 -12.45 19.31 -40.90
C SER A 17 -11.68 20.29 -41.80
N ALA A 18 -10.43 20.60 -41.54
CA ALA A 18 -9.68 21.62 -42.26
C ALA A 18 -8.83 21.04 -43.39
N THR A 19 -9.46 20.37 -44.34
CA THR A 19 -8.78 20.09 -45.63
C THR A 19 -9.73 20.41 -46.79
N SER A 20 -9.66 21.64 -47.28
CA SER A 20 -10.21 21.97 -48.58
C SER A 20 -9.26 21.41 -49.65
N ASN A 21 -9.63 20.31 -50.26
CA ASN A 21 -8.88 19.65 -51.33
C ASN A 21 -9.16 20.33 -52.68
N THR A 22 -8.29 21.23 -53.12
CA THR A 22 -8.13 21.45 -54.56
C THR A 22 -7.38 20.26 -55.13
N ASN A 23 -8.08 19.32 -55.75
CA ASN A 23 -7.49 18.11 -56.31
C ASN A 23 -6.86 18.42 -57.69
N PHE A 24 -5.59 18.79 -57.71
CA PHE A 24 -4.78 18.76 -58.93
C PHE A 24 -4.33 17.31 -59.18
N SER A 25 -4.48 16.83 -60.39
CA SER A 25 -4.04 15.47 -60.77
C SER A 25 -2.71 15.52 -61.48
N ILE A 26 -1.77 14.69 -61.05
CA ILE A 26 -0.50 14.48 -61.75
C ILE A 26 -0.67 13.26 -62.68
N SER A 27 -0.44 13.46 -63.96
CA SER A 27 -0.47 12.41 -64.95
C SER A 27 0.80 12.48 -65.82
N LYS A 28 1.39 11.31 -66.09
CA LYS A 28 2.58 11.15 -66.91
C LYS A 28 3.73 12.17 -66.54
N GLY A 29 4.01 12.31 -65.25
CA GLY A 29 5.07 13.16 -64.74
C GLY A 29 4.83 14.67 -64.86
N ILE A 30 3.58 15.08 -65.14
CA ILE A 30 3.22 16.49 -65.32
C ILE A 30 2.09 16.86 -64.35
N LEU A 31 2.29 17.94 -63.62
CA LEU A 31 1.24 18.63 -62.88
C LEU A 31 0.94 19.94 -63.60
N ASP A 32 -0.27 20.08 -64.13
CA ASP A 32 -0.70 21.32 -64.77
C ASP A 32 -1.59 22.14 -63.79
N LEU A 33 -1.13 23.29 -63.38
CA LEU A 33 -1.86 24.22 -62.53
C LEU A 33 -2.70 25.21 -63.35
N GLY A 34 -2.64 25.13 -64.71
CA GLY A 34 -3.35 26.05 -65.61
C GLY A 34 -2.97 27.52 -65.35
N THR A 35 -3.97 28.34 -65.00
CA THR A 35 -3.80 29.74 -64.71
C THR A 35 -3.50 30.01 -63.21
N ALA A 36 -3.52 28.98 -62.36
CA ALA A 36 -3.29 29.12 -60.93
C ALA A 36 -1.78 29.27 -60.64
N SER A 37 -1.45 30.10 -59.62
CA SER A 37 -0.11 30.21 -59.11
C SER A 37 -0.05 29.61 -57.68
N PRO A 38 0.99 28.80 -57.38
CA PRO A 38 1.19 28.26 -56.01
C PRO A 38 1.22 29.35 -54.92
N VAL A 39 1.47 30.60 -55.24
CA VAL A 39 1.48 31.75 -54.33
C VAL A 39 0.09 31.99 -53.70
N ASN A 40 -0.98 31.74 -54.46
CA ASN A 40 -2.36 32.04 -54.08
C ASN A 40 -3.12 30.78 -53.65
N LEU A 41 -2.48 29.61 -53.62
CA LEU A 41 -3.09 28.33 -53.28
C LEU A 41 -2.59 27.88 -51.92
N GLU A 42 -3.41 27.09 -51.25
CA GLU A 42 -2.94 26.28 -50.14
C GLU A 42 -1.80 25.35 -50.58
N PRO A 43 -0.95 24.82 -49.65
CA PRO A 43 0.12 23.92 -50.04
C PRO A 43 -0.34 22.77 -50.91
N ILE A 44 0.17 22.72 -52.15
CA ILE A 44 -0.22 21.77 -53.16
C ILE A 44 0.46 20.45 -52.88
N LYS A 45 -0.33 19.40 -52.73
CA LYS A 45 0.16 18.04 -52.55
C LYS A 45 0.57 17.44 -53.89
N LEU A 46 1.88 17.15 -54.03
CA LEU A 46 2.43 16.57 -55.25
C LEU A 46 2.18 15.06 -55.34
N GLN A 47 0.93 14.70 -55.55
CA GLN A 47 0.45 13.29 -55.54
C GLN A 47 -0.06 12.90 -56.94
N GLY A 48 0.44 11.76 -57.46
CA GLY A 48 0.02 11.22 -58.73
C GLY A 48 1.13 10.43 -59.42
N GLU A 49 1.07 10.36 -60.77
CA GLU A 49 2.04 9.61 -61.56
C GLU A 49 3.26 10.45 -61.84
N TRP A 50 4.42 10.06 -61.24
CA TRP A 50 5.71 10.64 -61.48
C TRP A 50 6.48 9.79 -62.52
N GLU A 51 7.37 10.44 -63.31
CA GLU A 51 8.35 9.77 -64.14
C GLU A 51 9.39 9.10 -63.24
N PHE A 52 9.76 7.83 -63.48
CA PHE A 52 10.59 7.01 -62.62
C PHE A 52 11.60 6.21 -63.45
N TYR A 53 12.86 6.25 -63.01
CA TYR A 53 13.97 5.55 -63.64
C TYR A 53 14.63 4.64 -62.63
N TRP A 54 14.41 3.34 -62.76
CA TRP A 54 14.94 2.32 -61.85
C TRP A 54 16.41 2.04 -62.20
N ASN A 55 17.27 1.86 -61.13
CA ASN A 55 18.70 1.63 -61.24
C ASN A 55 19.45 2.68 -62.08
N GLN A 56 18.94 3.92 -62.08
CA GLN A 56 19.57 5.08 -62.74
C GLN A 56 19.53 6.27 -61.82
N LEU A 57 20.71 6.86 -61.52
CA LEU A 57 20.85 8.12 -60.84
C LEU A 57 21.16 9.21 -61.87
N LEU A 58 20.10 9.76 -62.46
CA LEU A 58 20.19 10.70 -63.55
C LEU A 58 20.19 12.13 -63.01
N THR A 59 21.18 12.92 -63.39
CA THR A 59 21.19 14.38 -63.19
C THR A 59 20.24 15.09 -64.14
N PRO A 60 19.77 16.30 -63.83
CA PRO A 60 18.94 17.07 -64.79
C PRO A 60 19.56 17.24 -66.17
N ALA A 61 20.87 17.39 -66.27
CA ALA A 61 21.57 17.46 -67.55
C ALA A 61 21.46 16.16 -68.34
N GLN A 62 21.67 15.02 -67.70
CA GLN A 62 21.50 13.70 -68.32
C GLN A 62 20.07 13.40 -68.69
N LEU A 63 19.07 13.90 -67.93
CA LEU A 63 17.66 13.79 -68.28
C LEU A 63 17.30 14.58 -69.55
N SER A 64 17.99 15.67 -69.80
CA SER A 64 17.79 16.49 -71.00
C SER A 64 18.57 15.99 -72.19
N ASP A 65 19.60 15.20 -72.00
CA ASP A 65 20.42 14.62 -73.09
C ASP A 65 19.71 13.45 -73.79
N SER A 66 19.43 13.60 -75.08
CA SER A 66 18.77 12.57 -75.89
C SER A 66 19.69 11.40 -76.26
N THR A 67 20.99 11.52 -76.05
CA THR A 67 21.96 10.47 -76.37
C THR A 67 22.06 9.38 -75.32
N ILE A 68 21.57 9.64 -74.11
CA ILE A 68 21.60 8.69 -72.98
C ILE A 68 20.35 7.79 -73.07
N GLU A 69 20.55 6.48 -73.04
CA GLU A 69 19.44 5.52 -72.98
C GLU A 69 18.77 5.61 -71.63
N LYS A 70 17.46 5.86 -71.61
CA LYS A 70 16.63 6.03 -70.45
C LYS A 70 15.44 5.10 -70.50
N SER A 71 15.37 4.18 -69.52
CA SER A 71 14.17 3.36 -69.33
C SER A 71 13.28 4.05 -68.29
N SER A 72 12.23 4.73 -68.73
CA SER A 72 11.28 5.40 -67.83
C SER A 72 9.95 4.66 -67.73
N MET A 73 9.37 4.74 -66.56
CA MET A 73 7.98 4.34 -66.33
C MET A 73 7.27 5.40 -65.52
N PHE A 74 5.95 5.39 -65.51
CA PHE A 74 5.15 6.26 -64.65
C PHE A 74 4.68 5.48 -63.41
N VAL A 75 4.95 6.05 -62.20
CA VAL A 75 4.66 5.40 -60.94
C VAL A 75 3.88 6.33 -60.01
N PRO A 76 2.92 5.76 -59.23
CA PRO A 76 2.19 6.57 -58.26
C PRO A 76 3.09 6.98 -57.07
N VAL A 77 3.17 8.30 -56.82
CA VAL A 77 3.83 8.93 -55.64
C VAL A 77 2.74 9.65 -54.86
N PRO A 78 2.71 9.56 -53.52
CA PRO A 78 3.63 8.83 -52.63
C PRO A 78 3.30 7.35 -52.54
N LYS A 79 4.28 6.50 -52.76
CA LYS A 79 4.19 5.05 -52.58
C LYS A 79 5.60 4.44 -52.49
N SER A 80 5.71 3.31 -51.79
CA SER A 80 6.97 2.57 -51.81
C SER A 80 7.24 1.94 -53.16
N TRP A 81 8.48 2.06 -53.67
CA TRP A 81 8.87 1.45 -54.93
C TRP A 81 8.81 -0.10 -54.92
N VAL A 82 8.85 -0.73 -53.71
CA VAL A 82 8.67 -2.18 -53.54
C VAL A 82 7.31 -2.67 -54.06
N SER A 83 6.33 -1.75 -54.18
CA SER A 83 5.01 -2.05 -54.75
C SER A 83 4.96 -1.88 -56.26
N TYR A 84 5.99 -1.31 -56.89
CA TYR A 84 6.06 -1.15 -58.33
C TYR A 84 6.50 -2.48 -58.99
N LYS A 85 6.17 -2.64 -60.26
CA LYS A 85 6.53 -3.81 -61.04
C LYS A 85 7.20 -3.39 -62.33
N ILE A 86 8.31 -4.05 -62.64
CA ILE A 86 8.97 -3.99 -63.97
C ILE A 86 8.94 -5.40 -64.53
N ASP A 87 8.46 -5.57 -65.74
CA ASP A 87 8.29 -6.87 -66.40
C ASP A 87 7.51 -7.91 -65.58
N GLY A 88 6.55 -7.43 -64.75
CA GLY A 88 5.70 -8.26 -63.92
C GLY A 88 6.28 -8.57 -62.50
N GLU A 89 7.56 -8.35 -62.28
CA GLU A 89 8.24 -8.57 -60.98
C GLU A 89 8.24 -7.35 -60.12
N LYS A 90 8.08 -7.55 -58.79
CA LYS A 90 8.17 -6.46 -57.82
C LYS A 90 9.60 -6.01 -57.64
N LEU A 91 9.79 -4.71 -57.49
CA LEU A 91 11.11 -4.15 -57.24
C LEU A 91 11.63 -4.53 -55.84
N PRO A 92 12.94 -4.78 -55.68
CA PRO A 92 13.56 -5.04 -54.40
C PRO A 92 13.55 -3.77 -53.52
N ASN A 93 13.64 -3.94 -52.21
CA ASN A 93 13.72 -2.80 -51.27
C ASN A 93 15.06 -2.05 -51.35
N GLN A 94 16.12 -2.71 -51.78
CA GLN A 94 17.46 -2.15 -51.94
C GLN A 94 17.67 -1.73 -53.40
N GLY A 95 18.28 -0.58 -53.62
CA GLY A 95 18.56 -0.04 -54.93
C GLY A 95 18.52 1.49 -54.95
N TYR A 96 18.42 2.00 -56.15
CA TYR A 96 18.39 3.44 -56.36
C TYR A 96 17.50 3.78 -57.55
N ALA A 97 16.97 5.01 -57.54
CA ALA A 97 16.08 5.45 -58.63
C ALA A 97 16.06 6.99 -58.74
N THR A 98 15.76 7.43 -59.96
CA THR A 98 15.43 8.83 -60.20
C THR A 98 13.92 9.00 -60.34
N TYR A 99 13.35 9.98 -59.68
CA TYR A 99 11.97 10.43 -59.83
C TYR A 99 11.99 11.83 -60.43
N ARG A 100 11.09 12.12 -61.38
CA ARG A 100 10.94 13.42 -61.99
C ARG A 100 9.49 13.86 -62.03
N LEU A 101 9.25 15.15 -61.77
CA LEU A 101 7.94 15.78 -61.90
C LEU A 101 8.15 17.18 -62.48
N VAL A 102 7.38 17.50 -63.54
CA VAL A 102 7.31 18.83 -64.12
C VAL A 102 6.00 19.50 -63.69
N VAL A 103 6.09 20.60 -62.96
CA VAL A 103 4.93 21.42 -62.58
C VAL A 103 4.82 22.56 -63.57
N LYS A 104 3.76 22.58 -64.40
CA LYS A 104 3.38 23.67 -65.29
C LYS A 104 2.54 24.68 -64.54
N LYS A 105 2.93 25.91 -64.49
CA LYS A 105 2.22 27.01 -63.82
C LYS A 105 2.22 28.27 -64.65
N ARG A 106 1.36 29.21 -64.30
CA ARG A 106 1.43 30.57 -64.84
C ARG A 106 2.78 31.20 -64.52
N LYS A 107 3.32 31.97 -65.46
CA LYS A 107 4.55 32.74 -65.25
C LYS A 107 4.34 33.75 -64.11
N ASP A 108 5.27 33.80 -63.15
CA ASP A 108 5.25 34.80 -62.09
C ASP A 108 5.53 36.18 -62.66
N VAL A 109 4.98 37.22 -62.03
CA VAL A 109 5.25 38.62 -62.38
C VAL A 109 6.50 39.10 -61.65
N ASP A 110 6.68 38.66 -60.37
CA ASP A 110 7.75 39.05 -59.49
C ASP A 110 8.60 37.84 -59.10
N VAL A 111 9.80 38.14 -58.56
CA VAL A 111 10.68 37.12 -57.97
C VAL A 111 9.94 36.45 -56.80
N THR A 112 9.78 35.17 -56.90
CA THR A 112 9.04 34.40 -55.88
C THR A 112 9.93 33.33 -55.27
N ILE A 113 9.94 33.28 -53.89
CA ILE A 113 10.61 32.23 -53.17
C ILE A 113 9.58 31.10 -52.93
N TYR A 114 9.75 30.04 -53.67
CA TYR A 114 8.99 28.82 -53.51
C TYR A 114 9.60 27.90 -52.49
N GLY A 115 8.82 26.99 -51.93
CA GLY A 115 9.28 25.98 -51.03
C GLY A 115 8.76 24.59 -51.39
N LEU A 116 9.55 23.58 -51.13
CA LEU A 116 9.15 22.20 -51.09
C LEU A 116 9.29 21.67 -49.65
N LYS A 117 8.16 21.19 -49.12
CA LYS A 117 8.16 20.47 -47.88
C LYS A 117 8.44 19.00 -48.19
N VAL A 118 9.69 18.59 -47.92
CA VAL A 118 10.15 17.23 -48.19
C VAL A 118 10.17 16.44 -46.89
N PRO A 119 9.24 15.47 -46.69
CA PRO A 119 9.21 14.64 -45.51
C PRO A 119 10.48 13.77 -45.45
N SER A 120 10.77 13.25 -44.25
CA SER A 120 11.93 12.37 -44.07
C SER A 120 11.82 11.15 -44.98
N VAL A 121 12.66 11.11 -46.00
CA VAL A 121 12.93 9.91 -46.79
C VAL A 121 13.77 8.96 -45.90
N PHE A 122 13.42 7.68 -45.79
CA PHE A 122 14.09 6.71 -44.88
C PHE A 122 15.50 6.30 -45.34
N SER A 123 16.08 7.03 -46.28
CA SER A 123 17.32 6.70 -46.98
C SER A 123 18.10 7.95 -47.28
N SER A 124 18.87 7.98 -48.35
CA SER A 124 19.59 9.15 -48.84
C SER A 124 18.99 9.62 -50.16
N TYR A 125 19.07 10.96 -50.41
CA TYR A 125 18.56 11.51 -51.67
C TYR A 125 19.29 12.84 -52.04
N LYS A 126 19.26 13.15 -53.35
CA LYS A 126 19.58 14.47 -53.91
C LYS A 126 18.31 15.05 -54.54
N LEU A 127 18.09 16.34 -54.36
CA LEU A 127 16.98 17.07 -54.93
C LEU A 127 17.52 18.23 -55.81
N TRP A 128 17.10 18.22 -57.06
CA TRP A 128 17.29 19.35 -57.96
C TRP A 128 15.95 20.00 -58.29
N VAL A 129 15.99 21.30 -58.48
CA VAL A 129 14.89 22.07 -59.04
C VAL A 129 15.46 22.93 -60.17
N ASN A 130 14.88 22.84 -61.36
CA ASN A 130 15.32 23.57 -62.56
C ASN A 130 16.83 23.41 -62.80
N GLY A 131 17.34 22.20 -62.67
CA GLY A 131 18.76 21.91 -62.89
C GLY A 131 19.70 22.26 -61.76
N LYS A 132 19.26 23.05 -60.76
CA LYS A 132 20.07 23.43 -59.59
C LYS A 132 19.93 22.46 -58.46
N LEU A 133 21.05 22.00 -57.88
CA LEU A 133 21.03 21.16 -56.67
C LEU A 133 20.57 22.05 -55.49
N ILE A 134 19.45 21.65 -54.88
CA ILE A 134 18.83 22.35 -53.74
C ILE A 134 19.28 21.74 -52.43
N THR A 135 19.27 20.43 -52.33
CA THR A 135 19.70 19.74 -51.11
C THR A 135 20.18 18.33 -51.38
N GLU A 136 21.09 17.89 -50.53
CA GLU A 136 21.54 16.50 -50.42
C GLU A 136 21.36 16.00 -48.98
N VAL A 137 20.78 14.83 -48.82
CA VAL A 137 20.54 14.23 -47.51
C VAL A 137 21.17 12.83 -47.47
N GLY A 138 22.07 12.65 -46.55
CA GLY A 138 22.95 11.50 -46.54
C GLY A 138 23.96 11.53 -47.68
N THR A 139 24.45 10.36 -48.10
CA THR A 139 25.35 10.22 -49.28
C THR A 139 24.67 9.27 -50.26
N PRO A 140 23.92 9.77 -51.24
CA PRO A 140 23.31 8.92 -52.28
C PRO A 140 24.38 8.45 -53.25
N ASP A 141 24.65 7.18 -53.28
CA ASP A 141 25.62 6.53 -54.18
C ASP A 141 25.06 5.19 -54.70
N THR A 142 25.49 4.81 -55.88
CA THR A 142 25.18 3.52 -56.48
C THR A 142 25.88 2.35 -55.75
N ASN A 143 27.01 2.65 -55.11
CA ASN A 143 27.71 1.65 -54.32
C ASN A 143 27.12 1.63 -52.88
N LYS A 144 26.74 0.46 -52.43
CA LYS A 144 26.18 0.20 -51.11
C LYS A 144 27.12 0.58 -49.96
N GLU A 145 28.44 0.47 -50.12
CA GLU A 145 29.42 0.71 -49.07
C GLU A 145 29.64 2.23 -48.82
N THR A 146 29.49 3.03 -49.85
CA THR A 146 29.65 4.50 -49.81
C THR A 146 28.33 5.20 -49.53
N ALA A 147 27.21 4.57 -49.86
CA ALA A 147 25.89 5.13 -49.61
C ALA A 147 25.57 5.20 -48.11
N LYS A 148 25.33 6.38 -47.60
CA LYS A 148 25.04 6.61 -46.19
C LYS A 148 23.62 7.20 -46.02
N PRO A 149 22.70 6.52 -45.33
CA PRO A 149 21.38 7.09 -45.06
C PRO A 149 21.46 8.19 -44.00
N GLN A 150 20.57 9.16 -44.11
CA GLN A 150 20.35 10.19 -43.11
C GLN A 150 18.87 10.52 -43.01
N PHE A 151 18.40 10.77 -41.80
CA PHE A 151 17.08 11.34 -41.59
C PHE A 151 17.20 12.86 -41.52
N LYS A 152 16.49 13.53 -42.41
CA LYS A 152 16.35 14.96 -42.35
C LYS A 152 15.00 15.34 -42.95
N TYR A 153 14.16 15.94 -42.14
CA TYR A 153 12.97 16.64 -42.61
C TYR A 153 13.42 18.04 -43.04
N GLN A 154 12.95 18.50 -44.20
CA GLN A 154 13.38 19.79 -44.73
C GLN A 154 12.25 20.55 -45.42
N ASP A 155 12.10 21.82 -45.06
CA ASP A 155 11.49 22.82 -45.89
C ASP A 155 12.59 23.46 -46.71
N VAL A 156 12.72 23.08 -47.96
CA VAL A 156 13.73 23.61 -48.85
C VAL A 156 13.18 24.78 -49.67
N SER A 157 13.99 25.80 -49.84
CA SER A 157 13.59 26.95 -50.65
C SER A 157 14.37 27.02 -51.96
N PHE A 158 13.71 27.51 -52.96
CA PHE A 158 14.32 27.88 -54.26
C PHE A 158 13.69 29.15 -54.80
N VAL A 159 14.45 29.89 -55.57
CA VAL A 159 14.03 31.17 -56.14
C VAL A 159 13.72 30.98 -57.62
N LEU A 160 12.56 31.46 -58.03
CA LEU A 160 12.23 31.62 -59.43
C LEU A 160 12.23 33.13 -59.77
N ASP A 161 13.13 33.51 -60.66
CA ASP A 161 13.19 34.90 -61.17
C ASP A 161 12.68 34.92 -62.60
N PRO A 162 11.51 35.51 -62.85
CA PRO A 162 10.90 35.52 -64.18
C PRO A 162 11.76 36.23 -65.22
N ARG A 163 12.82 36.98 -64.83
CA ARG A 163 13.77 37.63 -65.72
C ARG A 163 14.86 36.66 -66.19
N VAL A 164 15.19 35.66 -65.42
CA VAL A 164 16.22 34.63 -65.66
C VAL A 164 15.65 33.33 -66.13
N ASP A 165 14.56 32.89 -65.44
CA ASP A 165 13.88 31.63 -65.72
C ASP A 165 12.95 31.80 -66.94
N SER A 166 13.40 31.41 -68.12
CA SER A 166 12.67 31.52 -69.37
C SER A 166 11.39 30.66 -69.45
N THR A 167 11.36 29.62 -68.65
CA THR A 167 10.22 28.67 -68.58
C THR A 167 9.33 28.96 -67.36
N SER A 168 8.00 28.75 -67.56
CA SER A 168 7.01 28.81 -66.46
C SER A 168 6.98 27.52 -65.64
N ASN A 169 7.82 26.55 -65.91
CA ASN A 169 7.79 25.23 -65.33
C ASN A 169 8.73 25.13 -64.13
N ILE A 170 8.37 24.26 -63.20
CA ILE A 170 9.24 23.83 -62.10
C ILE A 170 9.56 22.36 -62.37
N ASP A 171 10.82 22.08 -62.73
CA ASP A 171 11.31 20.71 -62.95
C ASP A 171 11.95 20.18 -61.70
N ILE A 172 11.31 19.19 -61.07
CA ILE A 172 11.71 18.61 -59.75
C ILE A 172 12.30 17.23 -60.01
N VAL A 173 13.55 17.02 -59.62
CA VAL A 173 14.22 15.71 -59.81
C VAL A 173 14.77 15.23 -58.45
N PHE A 174 14.37 14.00 -58.08
CA PHE A 174 14.90 13.30 -56.89
C PHE A 174 15.71 12.08 -57.29
N ASN A 175 16.95 12.01 -56.84
CA ASN A 175 17.70 10.76 -56.86
C ASN A 175 17.63 10.14 -55.45
N VAL A 176 17.01 8.99 -55.34
CA VAL A 176 16.78 8.32 -54.07
C VAL A 176 17.54 6.99 -54.05
N VAL A 177 18.32 6.78 -52.97
CA VAL A 177 19.11 5.55 -52.79
C VAL A 177 18.74 4.90 -51.47
N ASN A 178 18.43 3.61 -51.46
CA ASN A 178 18.11 2.85 -50.27
C ASN A 178 18.81 1.50 -50.22
N TYR A 179 19.70 1.32 -49.26
CA TYR A 179 20.29 -0.01 -48.94
C TYR A 179 20.08 -0.41 -47.48
N SER A 180 19.60 0.50 -46.66
CA SER A 180 19.63 0.34 -45.18
C SER A 180 18.27 0.12 -44.54
N HIS A 181 17.18 0.46 -45.23
CA HIS A 181 15.83 0.44 -44.67
C HIS A 181 14.84 -0.38 -45.53
N GLN A 182 13.79 -0.96 -44.88
CA GLN A 182 12.75 -1.69 -45.61
C GLN A 182 11.78 -0.77 -46.35
N ARG A 183 11.64 0.47 -45.89
CA ARG A 183 10.88 1.50 -46.61
C ARG A 183 11.77 2.15 -47.66
N ALA A 184 11.34 2.15 -48.86
CA ALA A 184 12.12 2.59 -50.00
C ALA A 184 11.31 3.50 -50.90
N GLY A 185 11.92 4.57 -51.44
CA GLY A 185 11.30 5.54 -52.31
C GLY A 185 10.56 6.68 -51.61
N LEU A 186 9.82 7.47 -52.36
CA LEU A 186 9.03 8.61 -51.90
C LEU A 186 7.67 8.12 -51.36
N GLN A 187 7.57 7.88 -50.05
CA GLN A 187 6.40 7.27 -49.45
C GLN A 187 5.46 8.28 -48.76
N GLN A 188 5.90 9.46 -48.53
CA GLN A 188 5.08 10.52 -47.95
C GLN A 188 4.88 11.66 -48.99
N PRO A 189 3.73 12.36 -48.92
CA PRO A 189 3.46 13.43 -49.85
C PRO A 189 4.44 14.59 -49.69
N ILE A 190 4.93 15.07 -50.82
CA ILE A 190 5.71 16.31 -50.93
C ILE A 190 4.74 17.45 -51.18
N TYR A 191 4.96 18.61 -50.56
CA TYR A 191 4.09 19.76 -50.74
C TYR A 191 4.86 20.89 -51.38
N LEU A 192 4.22 21.57 -52.33
CA LEU A 192 4.72 22.76 -53.02
C LEU A 192 3.88 23.96 -52.58
N SER A 193 4.51 25.05 -52.15
CA SER A 193 3.85 26.32 -51.89
C SER A 193 4.89 27.42 -51.88
N THR A 194 4.54 28.64 -51.43
CA THR A 194 5.54 29.62 -51.07
C THR A 194 6.31 29.18 -49.82
N PHE A 195 7.59 29.47 -49.76
CA PHE A 195 8.43 29.12 -48.62
C PHE A 195 7.88 29.69 -47.28
N LYS A 196 7.32 30.92 -47.36
CA LYS A 196 6.70 31.58 -46.21
C LYS A 196 5.52 30.81 -45.66
N GLN A 197 4.62 30.29 -46.53
CA GLN A 197 3.46 29.51 -46.11
C GLN A 197 3.88 28.17 -45.47
N LEU A 198 4.77 27.43 -46.14
CA LEU A 198 5.25 26.14 -45.64
C LEU A 198 5.93 26.29 -44.28
N THR A 199 6.83 27.24 -44.16
CA THR A 199 7.55 27.46 -42.90
C THR A 199 6.64 27.95 -41.77
N ALA A 200 5.62 28.75 -42.07
CA ALA A 200 4.63 29.16 -41.08
C ALA A 200 3.81 27.97 -40.54
N GLU A 201 3.35 27.09 -41.45
CA GLU A 201 2.62 25.87 -41.06
C GLU A 201 3.51 24.92 -40.26
N THR A 202 4.73 24.65 -40.73
CA THR A 202 5.68 23.77 -40.05
C THR A 202 6.01 24.28 -38.64
N ARG A 203 6.35 25.60 -38.52
CA ARG A 203 6.62 26.21 -37.22
C ARG A 203 5.46 26.13 -36.27
N PHE A 204 4.23 26.34 -36.75
CA PHE A 204 3.04 26.24 -35.92
C PHE A 204 2.88 24.81 -35.38
N MET A 205 3.02 23.77 -36.22
CA MET A 205 2.97 22.37 -35.80
C MET A 205 4.10 22.00 -34.86
N ASP A 206 5.31 22.49 -35.09
CA ASP A 206 6.47 22.28 -34.19
C ASP A 206 6.23 22.88 -32.80
N ILE A 207 5.69 24.11 -32.74
CA ILE A 207 5.31 24.77 -31.48
C ILE A 207 4.28 23.94 -30.74
N LEU A 208 3.24 23.47 -31.41
CA LEU A 208 2.21 22.59 -30.79
C LEU A 208 2.83 21.29 -30.24
N ASN A 209 3.71 20.67 -31.00
CA ASN A 209 4.43 19.46 -30.58
C ASN A 209 5.30 19.72 -29.35
N LEU A 210 6.04 20.83 -29.33
CA LEU A 210 6.86 21.20 -28.17
C LEU A 210 6.02 21.51 -26.93
N ILE A 211 4.85 22.15 -27.10
CA ILE A 211 3.89 22.35 -26.00
C ILE A 211 3.40 21.00 -25.45
N ILE A 212 3.03 20.05 -26.31
CA ILE A 212 2.61 18.72 -25.90
C ILE A 212 3.73 18.01 -25.13
N VAL A 213 4.95 18.04 -25.65
CA VAL A 213 6.14 17.47 -24.98
C VAL A 213 6.36 18.11 -23.61
N GLY A 214 6.25 19.45 -23.52
CA GLY A 214 6.37 20.17 -22.25
C GLY A 214 5.30 19.77 -21.23
N ILE A 215 4.05 19.67 -21.68
CA ILE A 215 2.93 19.20 -20.82
C ILE A 215 3.21 17.78 -20.31
N ILE A 216 3.60 16.85 -21.19
CA ILE A 216 3.89 15.47 -20.80
C ILE A 216 5.08 15.41 -19.82
N LEU A 217 6.10 16.26 -20.03
CA LEU A 217 7.26 16.32 -19.14
C LEU A 217 6.86 16.77 -17.72
N VAL A 218 6.10 17.85 -17.62
CA VAL A 218 5.60 18.35 -16.33
C VAL A 218 4.73 17.29 -15.63
N ILE A 219 3.83 16.65 -16.37
CA ILE A 219 3.01 15.54 -15.85
C ILE A 219 3.88 14.39 -15.36
N GLY A 220 4.88 13.98 -16.16
CA GLY A 220 5.80 12.89 -15.82
C GLY A 220 6.59 13.17 -14.55
N ILE A 221 7.17 14.38 -14.43
CA ILE A 221 7.91 14.81 -13.23
C ILE A 221 6.99 14.86 -12.01
N ASN A 222 5.79 15.41 -12.15
CA ASN A 222 4.84 15.48 -11.04
C ASN A 222 4.47 14.07 -10.51
N HIS A 223 4.20 13.12 -11.40
CA HIS A 223 3.89 11.74 -10.99
C HIS A 223 5.12 11.00 -10.43
N LEU A 224 6.31 11.31 -10.92
CA LEU A 224 7.55 10.80 -10.36
C LEU A 224 7.74 11.29 -8.90
N ASN A 225 7.52 12.57 -8.67
CA ASN A 225 7.54 13.15 -7.32
C ASN A 225 6.48 12.51 -6.42
N MET A 226 5.25 12.33 -6.91
CA MET A 226 4.20 11.62 -6.15
C MET A 226 4.62 10.19 -5.77
N PHE A 227 5.34 9.49 -6.64
CA PHE A 227 5.90 8.18 -6.33
C PHE A 227 6.96 8.24 -5.23
N PHE A 228 7.86 9.22 -5.24
CA PHE A 228 8.89 9.37 -4.18
C PHE A 228 8.26 9.62 -2.80
N PHE A 229 7.20 10.38 -2.74
CA PHE A 229 6.44 10.59 -1.49
C PHE A 229 5.59 9.37 -1.10
N ARG A 230 5.13 8.57 -2.07
CA ARG A 230 4.25 7.43 -1.83
C ARG A 230 4.70 6.17 -2.59
N ARG A 231 5.82 5.60 -2.17
CA ARG A 231 6.47 4.43 -2.83
C ARG A 231 5.61 3.18 -2.93
N LYS A 232 4.58 3.05 -2.08
CA LYS A 232 3.62 1.93 -2.15
C LYS A 232 2.72 1.98 -3.40
N ASP A 233 2.46 3.16 -3.95
CA ASP A 233 1.65 3.34 -5.15
C ASP A 233 2.52 3.35 -6.40
N ARG A 234 2.77 2.17 -6.95
CA ARG A 234 3.58 1.98 -8.16
C ARG A 234 2.93 2.52 -9.44
N SER A 235 1.63 2.87 -9.41
CA SER A 235 0.94 3.40 -10.59
C SER A 235 1.54 4.73 -11.04
N ASN A 236 1.95 5.58 -10.11
CA ASN A 236 2.62 6.85 -10.39
C ASN A 236 3.99 6.63 -11.06
N LEU A 237 4.77 5.65 -10.62
CA LEU A 237 6.05 5.30 -11.26
C LEU A 237 5.85 4.82 -12.70
N TYR A 238 4.95 3.85 -12.91
CA TYR A 238 4.72 3.33 -14.25
C TYR A 238 4.19 4.41 -15.18
N PHE A 239 3.32 5.29 -14.69
CA PHE A 239 2.81 6.40 -15.48
C PHE A 239 3.91 7.42 -15.84
N SER A 240 4.80 7.74 -14.91
CA SER A 240 5.96 8.59 -15.16
C SER A 240 6.90 7.99 -16.22
N ILE A 241 7.16 6.68 -16.17
CA ILE A 241 7.96 5.97 -17.19
C ILE A 241 7.26 6.02 -18.56
N VAL A 242 5.94 5.81 -18.59
CA VAL A 242 5.14 5.96 -19.81
C VAL A 242 5.30 7.38 -20.36
N CYS A 243 5.17 8.42 -19.54
CA CYS A 243 5.38 9.82 -19.97
C CYS A 243 6.77 10.02 -20.59
N LEU A 244 7.82 9.50 -19.95
CA LEU A 244 9.18 9.62 -20.46
C LEU A 244 9.35 8.97 -21.84
N VAL A 245 8.88 7.73 -22.00
CA VAL A 245 8.94 7.01 -23.28
C VAL A 245 8.13 7.73 -24.35
N MET A 246 6.98 8.32 -23.97
CA MET A 246 6.15 9.08 -24.89
C MET A 246 6.78 10.42 -25.32
N ILE A 247 7.57 11.07 -24.47
CA ILE A 247 8.42 12.21 -24.85
C ILE A 247 9.41 11.76 -25.92
N PHE A 248 10.14 10.66 -25.67
CA PHE A 248 11.05 10.09 -26.65
C PHE A 248 10.32 9.76 -27.97
N ARG A 249 9.15 9.19 -27.89
CA ARG A 249 8.31 8.89 -29.07
C ARG A 249 8.01 10.14 -29.87
N ASN A 250 7.58 11.23 -29.21
CA ASN A 250 7.26 12.50 -29.88
C ASN A 250 8.46 13.14 -30.57
N ILE A 251 9.62 13.12 -29.93
CA ILE A 251 10.83 13.76 -30.51
C ILE A 251 11.54 12.91 -31.57
N THR A 252 11.25 11.59 -31.64
CA THR A 252 11.84 10.67 -32.63
C THR A 252 10.93 10.42 -33.84
N THR A 253 9.62 10.65 -33.72
CA THR A 253 8.63 10.42 -34.78
C THR A 253 8.25 11.73 -35.47
N GLY A 254 7.59 11.67 -36.63
CA GLY A 254 7.15 12.85 -37.40
C GLY A 254 8.35 13.61 -37.94
N ASP A 255 8.44 14.89 -37.60
CA ASP A 255 9.49 15.79 -38.07
C ASP A 255 10.87 15.54 -37.43
N ARG A 256 10.90 14.55 -36.46
CA ARG A 256 12.13 14.05 -35.83
C ARG A 256 12.98 15.16 -35.22
N ILE A 257 12.39 15.91 -34.29
CA ILE A 257 13.02 17.00 -33.55
C ILE A 257 14.40 16.59 -33.01
N LEU A 258 14.57 15.31 -32.63
CA LEU A 258 15.85 14.79 -32.16
C LEU A 258 16.96 14.89 -33.20
N ALA A 259 16.63 14.62 -34.48
CA ALA A 259 17.62 14.78 -35.58
C ALA A 259 17.96 16.25 -35.87
N TYR A 260 17.03 17.17 -35.55
CA TYR A 260 17.29 18.60 -35.67
C TYR A 260 18.21 19.10 -34.53
N ILE A 261 17.99 18.63 -33.31
CA ILE A 261 18.83 18.99 -32.16
C ILE A 261 20.22 18.37 -32.25
N PHE A 262 20.31 17.12 -32.76
CA PHE A 262 21.57 16.39 -32.94
C PHE A 262 21.78 16.02 -34.42
N PRO A 263 22.24 16.95 -35.27
CA PRO A 263 22.35 16.71 -36.72
C PRO A 263 23.27 15.54 -37.08
N ASN A 264 24.24 15.23 -36.22
CA ASN A 264 25.24 14.19 -36.45
C ASN A 264 24.86 12.84 -35.76
N ILE A 265 23.62 12.71 -35.27
CA ILE A 265 23.16 11.44 -34.65
C ILE A 265 23.27 10.29 -35.65
N ASN A 266 23.78 9.17 -35.19
CA ASN A 266 23.85 7.97 -36.03
C ASN A 266 22.42 7.57 -36.48
N TRP A 267 22.26 7.42 -37.80
CA TRP A 267 20.98 7.10 -38.43
C TRP A 267 20.33 5.83 -37.83
N GLU A 268 21.12 4.76 -37.64
CA GLU A 268 20.64 3.51 -37.12
C GLU A 268 20.19 3.65 -35.66
N LEU A 269 20.93 4.42 -34.86
CA LEU A 269 20.55 4.71 -33.47
C LEU A 269 19.21 5.44 -33.43
N LEU A 270 19.01 6.46 -34.30
CA LEU A 270 17.75 7.20 -34.37
C LEU A 270 16.57 6.29 -34.76
N VAL A 271 16.77 5.41 -35.75
CA VAL A 271 15.76 4.43 -36.17
C VAL A 271 15.43 3.45 -35.04
N LYS A 272 16.45 2.96 -34.31
CA LYS A 272 16.26 2.07 -33.15
C LYS A 272 15.50 2.77 -32.05
N LEU A 273 15.83 4.00 -31.71
CA LEU A 273 15.12 4.79 -30.69
C LEU A 273 13.65 5.02 -31.05
N ASP A 274 13.37 5.34 -32.32
CA ASP A 274 11.99 5.49 -32.84
C ASP A 274 11.21 4.18 -32.66
N ASN A 275 11.76 3.04 -33.11
CA ASN A 275 11.10 1.76 -33.00
C ASN A 275 10.94 1.28 -31.54
N LEU A 276 11.99 1.43 -30.71
CA LEU A 276 11.94 1.03 -29.30
C LEU A 276 10.90 1.84 -28.51
N SER A 277 10.79 3.15 -28.79
CA SER A 277 9.77 3.98 -28.16
C SER A 277 8.35 3.55 -28.55
N GLY A 278 8.16 3.06 -29.78
CA GLY A 278 6.89 2.53 -30.26
C GLY A 278 6.55 1.18 -29.65
N PHE A 279 7.48 0.22 -29.73
CA PHE A 279 7.23 -1.17 -29.27
C PHE A 279 7.23 -1.32 -27.75
N GLY A 280 8.02 -0.50 -27.05
CA GLY A 280 8.01 -0.42 -25.58
C GLY A 280 6.71 0.14 -25.00
N THR A 281 5.87 0.76 -25.81
CA THR A 281 4.60 1.35 -25.41
C THR A 281 3.64 0.31 -24.80
N ILE A 282 3.39 -0.81 -25.49
CA ILE A 282 2.42 -1.83 -25.04
C ILE A 282 2.81 -2.49 -23.72
N PRO A 283 4.08 -2.95 -23.49
CA PRO A 283 4.51 -3.47 -22.21
C PRO A 283 4.34 -2.47 -21.06
N LEU A 284 4.69 -1.21 -21.29
CA LEU A 284 4.59 -0.17 -20.28
C LEU A 284 3.13 0.19 -19.96
N PHE A 285 2.26 0.27 -20.97
CA PHE A 285 0.83 0.45 -20.75
C PHE A 285 0.22 -0.77 -20.04
N ALA A 286 0.65 -1.99 -20.38
CA ALA A 286 0.20 -3.19 -19.66
C ALA A 286 0.57 -3.15 -18.17
N LEU A 287 1.81 -2.77 -17.82
CA LEU A 287 2.24 -2.58 -16.43
C LEU A 287 1.42 -1.49 -15.74
N PHE A 288 1.23 -0.35 -16.40
CA PHE A 288 0.46 0.75 -15.87
C PHE A 288 -1.00 0.37 -15.61
N ILE A 289 -1.69 -0.20 -16.61
CA ILE A 289 -3.10 -0.62 -16.50
C ILE A 289 -3.24 -1.73 -15.45
N TYR A 290 -2.30 -2.69 -15.40
CA TYR A 290 -2.29 -3.73 -14.36
C TYR A 290 -2.17 -3.13 -12.96
N SER A 291 -1.36 -2.08 -12.79
CA SER A 291 -1.23 -1.41 -11.48
C SER A 291 -2.53 -0.77 -10.99
N LEU A 292 -3.40 -0.35 -11.92
CA LEU A 292 -4.70 0.26 -11.62
C LEU A 292 -5.83 -0.77 -11.46
N PHE A 293 -5.82 -1.85 -12.26
CA PHE A 293 -6.94 -2.80 -12.41
C PHE A 293 -6.48 -4.26 -12.27
N LYS A 294 -5.77 -4.58 -11.17
CA LYS A 294 -5.22 -5.92 -10.90
C LYS A 294 -6.25 -7.04 -10.94
N THR A 295 -7.48 -6.77 -10.50
CA THR A 295 -8.56 -7.75 -10.43
C THR A 295 -9.21 -8.05 -11.79
N ASP A 296 -9.11 -7.11 -12.74
CA ASP A 296 -9.77 -7.19 -14.04
C ASP A 296 -8.80 -7.51 -15.18
N PHE A 297 -7.49 -7.46 -14.90
CA PHE A 297 -6.43 -7.79 -15.85
C PHE A 297 -5.71 -9.08 -15.44
N PRO A 298 -5.86 -10.20 -16.17
CA PRO A 298 -5.18 -11.44 -15.85
C PRO A 298 -3.65 -11.30 -15.89
N LYS A 299 -2.99 -11.66 -14.81
CA LYS A 299 -1.53 -11.53 -14.67
C LYS A 299 -0.76 -12.25 -15.79
N ARG A 300 -1.24 -13.42 -16.23
CA ARG A 300 -0.60 -14.20 -17.31
C ARG A 300 -0.59 -13.41 -18.60
N VAL A 301 -1.72 -12.78 -18.98
CA VAL A 301 -1.80 -11.99 -20.22
C VAL A 301 -0.88 -10.77 -20.15
N MET A 302 -0.87 -10.06 -19.04
CA MET A 302 0.07 -8.96 -18.80
C MET A 302 1.52 -9.42 -18.99
N GLN A 303 1.91 -10.55 -18.38
CA GLN A 303 3.25 -11.12 -18.53
C GLN A 303 3.57 -11.49 -19.98
N THR A 304 2.61 -12.08 -20.72
CA THR A 304 2.76 -12.40 -22.14
C THR A 304 3.02 -11.14 -22.98
N LEU A 305 2.25 -10.07 -22.74
CA LEU A 305 2.48 -8.79 -23.44
C LEU A 305 3.87 -8.21 -23.15
N ILE A 306 4.33 -8.31 -21.91
CA ILE A 306 5.66 -7.83 -21.54
C ILE A 306 6.76 -8.67 -22.19
N VAL A 307 6.65 -10.00 -22.12
CA VAL A 307 7.66 -10.90 -22.71
C VAL A 307 7.75 -10.69 -24.22
N LEU A 308 6.60 -10.65 -24.93
CA LEU A 308 6.59 -10.38 -26.37
C LEU A 308 7.22 -9.03 -26.71
N GLY A 309 6.83 -7.95 -26.01
CA GLY A 309 7.42 -6.63 -26.22
C GLY A 309 8.91 -6.58 -25.91
N THR A 310 9.36 -7.31 -24.88
CA THR A 310 10.80 -7.42 -24.56
C THR A 310 11.56 -8.15 -25.65
N VAL A 311 11.04 -9.27 -26.14
CA VAL A 311 11.66 -10.04 -27.25
C VAL A 311 11.75 -9.16 -28.52
N ILE A 312 10.69 -8.46 -28.86
CA ILE A 312 10.67 -7.51 -29.98
C ILE A 312 11.73 -6.41 -29.79
N SER A 313 11.79 -5.83 -28.60
CA SER A 313 12.76 -4.76 -28.30
C SER A 313 14.21 -5.28 -28.36
N LEU A 314 14.50 -6.47 -27.87
CA LEU A 314 15.79 -7.11 -27.97
C LEU A 314 16.19 -7.37 -29.43
N LEU A 315 15.25 -7.82 -30.27
CA LEU A 315 15.50 -8.00 -31.70
C LEU A 315 15.89 -6.68 -32.37
N VAL A 316 15.21 -5.57 -32.05
CA VAL A 316 15.57 -4.23 -32.55
C VAL A 316 16.96 -3.80 -32.09
N ILE A 317 17.32 -4.04 -30.83
CA ILE A 317 18.63 -3.66 -30.27
C ILE A 317 19.77 -4.45 -30.92
N LEU A 318 19.57 -5.76 -31.04
CA LEU A 318 20.63 -6.69 -31.44
C LEU A 318 20.87 -6.82 -32.96
N THR A 319 19.87 -6.39 -33.78
CA THR A 319 19.96 -6.55 -35.23
C THR A 319 19.96 -5.20 -35.96
N PRO A 320 20.51 -5.11 -37.20
CA PRO A 320 20.46 -3.91 -38.01
C PRO A 320 19.05 -3.62 -38.52
N ALA A 321 18.80 -2.36 -38.90
CA ALA A 321 17.48 -1.86 -39.33
C ALA A 321 16.87 -2.66 -40.50
N ASN A 322 17.69 -3.10 -41.41
CA ASN A 322 17.25 -3.92 -42.54
C ASN A 322 16.75 -5.31 -42.13
N THR A 323 17.26 -5.87 -41.02
CA THR A 323 16.86 -7.19 -40.52
C THR A 323 15.56 -7.12 -39.73
N TYR A 324 15.50 -6.31 -38.68
CA TYR A 324 14.27 -6.21 -37.88
C TYR A 324 13.10 -5.56 -38.64
N GLY A 325 13.41 -4.71 -39.63
CA GLY A 325 12.39 -4.10 -40.46
C GLY A 325 11.56 -5.09 -41.27
N LYS A 326 12.07 -6.31 -41.55
CA LYS A 326 11.31 -7.39 -42.23
C LYS A 326 10.11 -7.86 -41.38
N PHE A 327 10.22 -7.75 -40.07
CA PHE A 327 9.15 -8.17 -39.12
C PHE A 327 8.18 -7.04 -38.76
N ARG A 328 8.22 -5.92 -39.52
CA ARG A 328 7.41 -4.73 -39.23
C ARG A 328 5.92 -5.06 -39.07
N LEU A 329 5.36 -5.89 -39.92
CA LEU A 329 3.95 -6.30 -39.83
C LEU A 329 3.61 -6.98 -38.51
N LEU A 330 4.51 -7.83 -37.99
CA LEU A 330 4.33 -8.47 -36.68
C LEU A 330 4.33 -7.44 -35.56
N TYR A 331 5.17 -6.40 -35.65
CA TYR A 331 5.22 -5.35 -34.66
C TYR A 331 3.98 -4.46 -34.68
N GLU A 332 3.51 -4.11 -35.87
CA GLU A 332 2.25 -3.36 -36.03
C GLU A 332 1.06 -4.16 -35.51
N LEU A 333 0.98 -5.46 -35.83
CA LEU A 333 -0.03 -6.36 -35.25
C LEU A 333 0.06 -6.48 -33.74
N TYR A 334 1.27 -6.55 -33.19
CA TYR A 334 1.46 -6.57 -31.73
C TYR A 334 0.90 -5.30 -31.07
N ILE A 335 1.17 -4.12 -31.63
CA ILE A 335 0.63 -2.84 -31.15
C ILE A 335 -0.89 -2.80 -31.27
N LEU A 336 -1.43 -3.20 -32.43
CA LEU A 336 -2.88 -3.19 -32.69
C LEU A 336 -3.63 -4.18 -31.80
N VAL A 337 -3.19 -5.43 -31.73
CA VAL A 337 -3.84 -6.47 -30.91
C VAL A 337 -3.67 -6.16 -29.42
N GLY A 338 -2.45 -5.76 -29.00
CA GLY A 338 -2.19 -5.37 -27.62
C GLY A 338 -3.03 -4.16 -27.19
N GLY A 339 -3.08 -3.13 -28.02
CA GLY A 339 -3.90 -1.93 -27.77
C GLY A 339 -5.39 -2.24 -27.74
N LEU A 340 -5.90 -3.09 -28.67
CA LEU A 340 -7.27 -3.57 -28.69
C LEU A 340 -7.62 -4.29 -27.40
N TYR A 341 -6.78 -5.23 -26.99
CA TYR A 341 -6.99 -5.98 -25.75
C TYR A 341 -6.97 -5.09 -24.50
N LEU A 342 -5.99 -4.19 -24.38
CA LEU A 342 -5.91 -3.26 -23.25
C LEU A 342 -7.15 -2.36 -23.17
N THR A 343 -7.61 -1.85 -24.31
CA THR A 343 -8.75 -0.94 -24.40
C THR A 343 -10.08 -1.65 -24.16
N PHE A 344 -10.37 -2.69 -24.91
CA PHE A 344 -11.68 -3.35 -24.91
C PHE A 344 -11.72 -4.60 -24.01
N GLY A 345 -10.65 -5.36 -23.91
CA GLY A 345 -10.57 -6.55 -23.07
C GLY A 345 -10.42 -6.24 -21.59
N VAL A 346 -9.73 -5.15 -21.25
CA VAL A 346 -9.47 -4.78 -19.84
C VAL A 346 -10.26 -3.56 -19.43
N LEU A 347 -10.06 -2.40 -20.07
CA LEU A 347 -10.61 -1.13 -19.59
C LEU A 347 -12.11 -1.01 -19.79
N LEU A 348 -12.66 -1.53 -20.89
CA LEU A 348 -14.11 -1.57 -21.11
C LEU A 348 -14.77 -2.46 -20.06
N VAL A 349 -14.20 -3.65 -19.79
CA VAL A 349 -14.70 -4.58 -18.76
C VAL A 349 -14.64 -3.94 -17.39
N ALA A 350 -13.52 -3.28 -17.03
CA ALA A 350 -13.38 -2.55 -15.77
C ALA A 350 -14.42 -1.42 -15.65
N THR A 351 -14.76 -0.77 -16.77
CA THR A 351 -15.78 0.29 -16.83
C THR A 351 -17.18 -0.28 -16.56
N PHE A 352 -17.56 -1.40 -17.19
CA PHE A 352 -18.83 -2.08 -16.92
C PHE A 352 -18.92 -2.56 -15.47
N ARG A 353 -17.82 -2.97 -14.87
CA ARG A 353 -17.73 -3.32 -13.44
C ARG A 353 -17.69 -2.10 -12.52
N ARG A 354 -17.88 -0.89 -13.03
CA ARG A 354 -17.88 0.38 -12.30
C ARG A 354 -16.64 0.58 -11.41
N ARG A 355 -15.47 0.11 -11.88
CA ARG A 355 -14.23 0.32 -11.15
C ARG A 355 -13.89 1.81 -11.10
N SER A 356 -13.38 2.25 -9.95
CA SER A 356 -12.89 3.62 -9.78
C SER A 356 -11.86 3.96 -10.87
N ALA A 357 -11.96 5.13 -11.47
CA ALA A 357 -11.08 5.61 -12.53
C ALA A 357 -11.17 4.87 -13.90
N ALA A 358 -11.97 3.81 -14.04
CA ALA A 358 -12.01 3.01 -15.28
C ALA A 358 -12.55 3.80 -16.49
N LEU A 359 -13.65 4.50 -16.34
CA LEU A 359 -14.26 5.25 -17.44
C LEU A 359 -13.34 6.33 -18.05
N PRO A 360 -12.72 7.24 -17.27
CA PRO A 360 -11.80 8.20 -17.84
C PRO A 360 -10.57 7.55 -18.50
N THR A 361 -10.05 6.46 -17.91
CA THR A 361 -8.93 5.70 -18.48
C THR A 361 -9.34 5.05 -19.81
N PHE A 362 -10.52 4.47 -19.87
CA PHE A 362 -11.07 3.88 -21.10
C PHE A 362 -11.23 4.93 -22.20
N ILE A 363 -11.84 6.08 -21.90
CA ILE A 363 -12.03 7.17 -22.88
C ILE A 363 -10.69 7.65 -23.41
N GLY A 364 -9.73 7.91 -22.53
CA GLY A 364 -8.40 8.36 -22.94
C GLY A 364 -7.66 7.33 -23.79
N MET A 365 -7.70 6.05 -23.37
CA MET A 365 -7.06 4.96 -24.11
C MET A 365 -7.75 4.69 -25.45
N PHE A 366 -9.07 4.80 -25.52
CA PHE A 366 -9.84 4.68 -26.76
C PHE A 366 -9.43 5.75 -27.78
N LEU A 367 -9.33 7.01 -27.35
CA LEU A 367 -8.89 8.13 -28.19
C LEU A 367 -7.46 7.93 -28.68
N LEU A 368 -6.54 7.56 -27.78
CA LEU A 368 -5.16 7.24 -28.13
C LEU A 368 -5.11 6.08 -29.15
N TYR A 369 -5.86 5.02 -28.91
CA TYR A 369 -5.88 3.85 -29.79
C TYR A 369 -6.48 4.17 -31.16
N ALA A 370 -7.55 4.96 -31.22
CA ALA A 370 -8.16 5.40 -32.47
C ALA A 370 -7.17 6.25 -33.31
N THR A 371 -6.45 7.18 -32.68
CA THR A 371 -5.42 8.00 -33.35
C THR A 371 -4.21 7.15 -33.76
N ALA A 372 -3.83 6.15 -32.97
CA ALA A 372 -2.75 5.22 -33.33
C ALA A 372 -3.12 4.34 -34.54
N ILE A 373 -4.37 3.87 -34.62
CA ILE A 373 -4.88 3.16 -35.82
C ILE A 373 -4.80 4.05 -37.05
N ASN A 374 -5.21 5.33 -36.92
CA ASN A 374 -5.09 6.30 -38.01
C ASN A 374 -3.65 6.37 -38.52
N ASP A 375 -2.68 6.50 -37.61
CA ASP A 375 -1.27 6.63 -37.97
C ASP A 375 -0.69 5.35 -38.61
N VAL A 376 -1.11 4.18 -38.11
CA VAL A 376 -0.73 2.90 -38.73
C VAL A 376 -1.29 2.80 -40.15
N LEU A 377 -2.57 3.07 -40.33
CA LEU A 377 -3.20 3.03 -41.68
C LEU A 377 -2.58 4.05 -42.63
N SER A 378 -2.27 5.26 -42.14
CA SER A 378 -1.56 6.28 -42.93
C SER A 378 -0.13 5.82 -43.26
N SER A 379 0.57 5.18 -42.31
CA SER A 379 1.93 4.68 -42.53
C SER A 379 1.96 3.50 -43.53
N MET A 380 0.87 2.74 -43.62
CA MET A 380 0.67 1.67 -44.65
C MET A 380 0.28 2.22 -46.01
N GLY A 381 -0.06 3.50 -46.10
CA GLY A 381 -0.54 4.14 -47.32
C GLY A 381 -1.98 3.78 -47.67
N ILE A 382 -2.76 3.21 -46.72
CA ILE A 382 -4.17 2.87 -46.90
C ILE A 382 -5.04 4.13 -46.87
N ILE A 383 -4.71 5.04 -45.95
CA ILE A 383 -5.34 6.36 -45.84
C ILE A 383 -4.26 7.45 -45.95
N GLN A 384 -4.67 8.66 -46.27
CA GLN A 384 -3.77 9.79 -46.38
C GLN A 384 -4.20 10.90 -45.44
N THR A 385 -3.91 10.70 -44.16
CA THR A 385 -4.23 11.65 -43.07
C THR A 385 -2.96 12.11 -42.37
N ALA A 386 -3.07 13.19 -41.61
CA ALA A 386 -2.00 13.63 -40.72
C ALA A 386 -1.74 12.60 -39.59
N TYR A 387 -0.55 12.61 -39.03
CA TYR A 387 -0.25 11.82 -37.83
C TYR A 387 -0.95 12.44 -36.63
N LEU A 388 -1.89 11.69 -36.03
CA LEU A 388 -2.76 12.15 -34.93
C LEU A 388 -2.42 11.56 -33.57
N ALA A 389 -1.58 10.52 -33.52
CA ALA A 389 -1.28 9.80 -32.26
C ALA A 389 -0.72 10.70 -31.16
N GLN A 390 0.05 11.73 -31.51
CA GLN A 390 0.59 12.72 -30.57
C GLN A 390 -0.51 13.50 -29.82
N TYR A 391 -1.60 13.85 -30.51
CA TYR A 391 -2.74 14.58 -29.91
C TYR A 391 -3.60 13.64 -29.05
N GLY A 392 -3.85 12.40 -29.55
CA GLY A 392 -4.48 11.36 -28.77
C GLY A 392 -3.72 11.04 -27.48
N LEU A 393 -2.40 11.01 -27.57
CA LEU A 393 -1.50 10.81 -26.45
C LEU A 393 -1.58 11.95 -25.44
N GLY A 394 -1.47 13.20 -25.88
CA GLY A 394 -1.59 14.38 -25.00
C GLY A 394 -2.92 14.37 -24.25
N THR A 395 -4.03 14.08 -24.95
CA THR A 395 -5.36 13.95 -24.34
C THR A 395 -5.41 12.82 -23.32
N PHE A 396 -4.87 11.63 -23.63
CA PHE A 396 -4.76 10.52 -22.70
C PHE A 396 -3.99 10.90 -21.44
N MET A 397 -2.81 11.53 -21.60
CA MET A 397 -1.95 11.91 -20.47
C MET A 397 -2.64 12.91 -19.53
N LEU A 398 -3.35 13.91 -20.08
CA LEU A 398 -4.13 14.85 -19.29
C LEU A 398 -5.25 14.16 -18.51
N LEU A 399 -6.05 13.30 -19.17
CA LEU A 399 -7.13 12.55 -18.52
C LEU A 399 -6.58 11.63 -17.43
N GLN A 400 -5.45 10.96 -17.68
CA GLN A 400 -4.83 10.07 -16.70
C GLN A 400 -4.24 10.82 -15.53
N SER A 401 -3.57 11.96 -15.76
CA SER A 401 -3.04 12.80 -14.69
C SER A 401 -4.16 13.23 -13.74
N ILE A 402 -5.26 13.75 -14.27
CA ILE A 402 -6.44 14.13 -13.46
C ILE A 402 -7.00 12.92 -12.71
N THR A 403 -7.09 11.77 -13.37
CA THR A 403 -7.68 10.55 -12.81
C THR A 403 -6.82 10.00 -11.66
N ILE A 404 -5.51 9.91 -11.85
CA ILE A 404 -4.57 9.40 -10.83
C ILE A 404 -4.51 10.38 -9.66
N THR A 405 -4.46 11.69 -9.92
CA THR A 405 -4.46 12.71 -8.87
C THR A 405 -5.73 12.65 -8.02
N ARG A 406 -6.90 12.50 -8.65
CA ARG A 406 -8.17 12.31 -7.92
C ARG A 406 -8.17 11.04 -7.09
N LYS A 407 -7.69 9.93 -7.65
CA LYS A 407 -7.55 8.66 -6.90
C LYS A 407 -6.63 8.83 -5.69
N SER A 408 -5.51 9.52 -5.87
CA SER A 408 -4.56 9.81 -4.79
C SER A 408 -5.17 10.73 -3.73
N ALA A 409 -5.90 11.78 -4.13
CA ALA A 409 -6.59 12.69 -3.22
C ALA A 409 -7.67 11.96 -2.39
N VAL A 410 -8.50 11.13 -3.02
CA VAL A 410 -9.50 10.31 -2.30
C VAL A 410 -8.82 9.38 -1.30
N ALA A 411 -7.73 8.73 -1.68
CA ALA A 411 -6.99 7.85 -0.77
C ALA A 411 -6.32 8.60 0.39
N ILE A 412 -5.86 9.84 0.17
CA ILE A 412 -5.32 10.71 1.23
C ILE A 412 -6.44 11.09 2.21
N ASN A 413 -7.58 11.58 1.70
CA ASN A 413 -8.72 11.96 2.54
C ASN A 413 -9.28 10.77 3.34
N GLN A 414 -9.29 9.56 2.77
CA GLN A 414 -9.68 8.35 3.49
C GLN A 414 -8.68 8.00 4.60
N ASN A 415 -7.38 8.10 4.32
CA ASN A 415 -6.34 7.88 5.33
C ASN A 415 -6.40 8.92 6.46
N GLU A 416 -6.67 10.17 6.13
CA GLU A 416 -6.83 11.25 7.11
C GLU A 416 -8.04 10.98 8.01
N LYS A 417 -9.20 10.62 7.43
CA LYS A 417 -10.37 10.22 8.23
C LYS A 417 -10.07 9.03 9.13
N LEU A 418 -9.42 7.99 8.58
CA LEU A 418 -9.06 6.81 9.35
C LEU A 418 -8.05 7.13 10.45
N SER A 419 -7.13 8.08 10.21
CA SER A 419 -6.17 8.55 11.23
C SER A 419 -6.88 9.27 12.37
N VAL A 420 -7.86 10.13 12.06
CA VAL A 420 -8.70 10.82 13.08
C VAL A 420 -9.50 9.79 13.88
N GLU A 421 -10.11 8.83 13.21
CA GLU A 421 -10.89 7.75 13.83
C GLU A 421 -10.05 6.89 14.76
N LEU A 422 -8.83 6.52 14.31
CA LEU A 422 -7.84 5.79 15.10
C LEU A 422 -7.35 6.59 16.32
N THR A 423 -7.17 7.90 16.18
CA THR A 423 -6.78 8.77 17.29
C THR A 423 -7.89 8.81 18.34
N HIS A 424 -9.14 8.97 17.89
CA HIS A 424 -10.29 8.97 18.80
C HIS A 424 -10.48 7.61 19.50
N GLU A 425 -10.33 6.52 18.77
CA GLU A 425 -10.38 5.16 19.32
C GLU A 425 -9.26 4.93 20.35
N LYS A 426 -8.06 5.43 20.05
CA LYS A 426 -6.91 5.37 20.97
C LYS A 426 -7.20 6.15 22.26
N GLU A 427 -7.69 7.38 22.16
CA GLU A 427 -8.08 8.20 23.31
C GLU A 427 -9.15 7.49 24.17
N THR A 428 -10.17 6.92 23.50
CA THR A 428 -11.21 6.16 24.19
C THR A 428 -10.65 4.91 24.87
N LEU A 429 -9.68 4.25 24.24
CA LEU A 429 -9.02 3.08 24.80
C LEU A 429 -8.13 3.45 26.00
N GLU A 430 -7.40 4.56 25.90
CA GLU A 430 -6.59 5.11 27.01
C GLU A 430 -7.47 5.44 28.23
N GLN A 431 -8.62 6.09 28.01
CA GLN A 431 -9.59 6.35 29.08
C GLN A 431 -10.10 5.06 29.73
N ARG A 432 -10.47 4.05 28.91
CA ARG A 432 -10.89 2.74 29.43
C ARG A 432 -9.80 2.03 30.22
N ILE A 433 -8.54 2.16 29.77
CA ILE A 433 -7.38 1.61 30.48
C ILE A 433 -7.23 2.30 31.82
N GLU A 434 -7.34 3.63 31.88
CA GLU A 434 -7.24 4.41 33.10
C GLU A 434 -8.37 4.06 34.09
N GLU A 435 -9.61 4.01 33.60
CA GLU A 435 -10.76 3.57 34.42
C GLU A 435 -10.56 2.13 34.93
N ARG A 436 -10.12 1.23 34.07
CA ARG A 436 -9.88 -0.17 34.42
C ARG A 436 -8.73 -0.31 35.42
N THR A 437 -7.66 0.49 35.22
CA THR A 437 -6.52 0.49 36.12
C THR A 437 -6.92 0.98 37.51
N THR A 438 -7.72 2.06 37.56
CA THR A 438 -8.27 2.59 38.84
C THR A 438 -9.18 1.56 39.52
N GLN A 439 -10.06 0.89 38.76
CA GLN A 439 -10.89 -0.20 39.29
C GLN A 439 -10.06 -1.37 39.81
N LEU A 440 -9.04 -1.77 39.05
CA LEU A 440 -8.15 -2.86 39.46
C LEU A 440 -7.35 -2.50 40.70
N GLN A 441 -6.90 -1.24 40.83
CA GLN A 441 -6.20 -0.77 42.01
C GLN A 441 -7.12 -0.81 43.22
N ALA A 442 -8.37 -0.30 43.09
CA ALA A 442 -9.34 -0.37 44.18
C ALA A 442 -9.65 -1.82 44.60
N GLN A 443 -9.83 -2.73 43.62
CA GLN A 443 -10.03 -4.15 43.89
C GLN A 443 -8.79 -4.81 44.55
N HIS A 444 -7.60 -4.37 44.15
CA HIS A 444 -6.34 -4.86 44.71
C HIS A 444 -6.22 -4.43 46.18
N ASP A 445 -6.52 -3.16 46.47
CA ASP A 445 -6.49 -2.63 47.83
C ASP A 445 -7.53 -3.32 48.74
N GLU A 446 -8.74 -3.54 48.21
CA GLU A 446 -9.77 -4.33 48.89
C GLU A 446 -9.32 -5.77 49.14
N LEU A 447 -8.67 -6.40 48.15
CA LEU A 447 -8.16 -7.77 48.27
C LEU A 447 -7.04 -7.84 49.35
N ILE A 448 -6.14 -6.84 49.38
CA ILE A 448 -5.11 -6.77 50.40
C ILE A 448 -5.76 -6.67 51.81
N MET A 449 -6.72 -5.76 51.97
CA MET A 449 -7.47 -5.62 53.22
C MET A 449 -8.16 -6.93 53.60
N HIS A 450 -8.74 -7.60 52.63
CA HIS A 450 -9.39 -8.91 52.85
C HIS A 450 -8.38 -9.98 53.26
N GLN A 451 -7.21 -10.03 52.60
CA GLN A 451 -6.13 -10.95 52.93
C GLN A 451 -5.53 -10.69 54.33
N GLU A 452 -5.36 -9.43 54.73
CA GLU A 452 -4.92 -9.12 56.06
C GLU A 452 -5.93 -9.55 57.11
N LYS A 453 -7.19 -9.28 56.85
CA LYS A 453 -8.30 -9.74 57.72
C LYS A 453 -8.33 -11.28 57.82
N GLU A 454 -8.12 -11.95 56.69
CA GLU A 454 -8.07 -13.41 56.61
C GLU A 454 -6.83 -13.97 57.36
N LYS A 455 -5.67 -13.32 57.28
CA LYS A 455 -4.46 -13.68 58.03
C LYS A 455 -4.70 -13.58 59.52
N ILE A 456 -5.30 -12.48 59.99
CA ILE A 456 -5.64 -12.30 61.42
C ILE A 456 -6.65 -13.39 61.85
N GLN A 457 -7.68 -13.63 61.01
CA GLN A 457 -8.67 -14.64 61.26
C GLN A 457 -8.05 -16.05 61.32
N THR A 458 -7.11 -16.31 60.39
CA THR A 458 -6.37 -17.59 60.32
C THR A 458 -5.48 -17.74 61.54
N TRP A 459 -4.79 -16.69 61.97
CA TRP A 459 -3.98 -16.70 63.19
C TRP A 459 -4.84 -16.97 64.42
N VAL A 460 -6.00 -16.30 64.58
CA VAL A 460 -6.93 -16.55 65.66
C VAL A 460 -7.43 -18.00 65.62
N ASN A 461 -7.79 -18.50 64.42
CA ASN A 461 -8.29 -19.88 64.29
C ASN A 461 -7.22 -20.93 64.64
N ASN A 462 -5.96 -20.67 64.24
CA ASN A 462 -4.85 -21.55 64.58
C ASN A 462 -4.62 -21.63 66.08
N GLY A 463 -4.72 -20.47 66.77
CA GLY A 463 -4.64 -20.43 68.22
C GLY A 463 -5.78 -21.22 68.91
N ILE A 464 -6.99 -21.08 68.39
CA ILE A 464 -8.13 -21.88 68.88
C ILE A 464 -7.94 -23.40 68.58
N ALA A 465 -7.42 -23.73 67.38
CA ALA A 465 -7.16 -25.14 67.01
C ALA A 465 -6.11 -25.76 67.93
N LEU A 466 -5.06 -25.02 68.26
CA LEU A 466 -4.06 -25.45 69.23
C LEU A 466 -4.68 -25.82 70.59
N VAL A 467 -5.55 -24.96 71.12
CA VAL A 467 -6.23 -25.21 72.38
C VAL A 467 -7.13 -26.44 72.29
N ASN A 468 -7.86 -26.59 71.14
CA ASN A 468 -8.72 -27.78 70.94
C ASN A 468 -7.91 -29.08 70.85
N GLU A 469 -6.75 -29.05 70.18
CA GLU A 469 -5.85 -30.20 70.10
C GLU A 469 -5.38 -30.63 71.50
N ILE A 470 -4.99 -29.65 72.30
CA ILE A 470 -4.58 -29.87 73.68
C ILE A 470 -5.72 -30.51 74.50
N ILE A 471 -6.93 -30.00 74.33
CA ILE A 471 -8.12 -30.52 74.98
C ILE A 471 -8.37 -31.98 74.52
N SER A 472 -8.24 -32.25 73.21
CA SER A 472 -8.48 -33.60 72.67
C SER A 472 -7.50 -34.65 73.20
N GLN A 473 -6.24 -34.24 73.36
CA GLN A 473 -5.13 -35.13 73.81
C GLN A 473 -5.12 -35.40 75.30
N ASN A 474 -5.75 -34.55 76.10
CA ASN A 474 -5.67 -34.62 77.56
C ASN A 474 -7.06 -34.79 78.23
N LYS A 475 -7.93 -35.60 77.67
CA LYS A 475 -9.31 -35.81 78.14
C LYS A 475 -9.45 -36.44 79.54
N SER A 476 -8.33 -36.94 80.06
CA SER A 476 -8.36 -37.75 81.30
C SER A 476 -7.72 -37.10 82.55
N ASP A 477 -6.89 -36.00 82.33
CA ASP A 477 -6.24 -35.29 83.44
C ASP A 477 -6.46 -33.77 83.29
N PHE A 478 -7.37 -33.26 84.04
CA PHE A 478 -7.84 -31.89 83.96
C PHE A 478 -6.81 -30.89 84.45
N LYS A 479 -5.97 -31.17 85.42
CA LYS A 479 -4.91 -30.28 85.91
C LYS A 479 -3.78 -30.18 84.88
N MET A 480 -3.43 -31.33 84.27
CA MET A 480 -2.44 -31.36 83.20
C MET A 480 -2.92 -30.60 81.97
N LEU A 481 -4.22 -30.73 81.61
CA LEU A 481 -4.86 -29.99 80.56
C LEU A 481 -4.80 -28.46 80.79
N SER A 482 -5.22 -28.01 81.97
CA SER A 482 -5.25 -26.58 82.34
C SER A 482 -3.86 -25.98 82.29
N ASN A 483 -2.85 -26.68 82.79
CA ASN A 483 -1.48 -26.23 82.73
C ASN A 483 -0.94 -26.16 81.31
N ARG A 484 -1.18 -27.17 80.49
CA ARG A 484 -0.72 -27.22 79.11
C ARG A 484 -1.41 -26.17 78.24
N ALA A 485 -2.73 -26.02 78.40
CA ALA A 485 -3.50 -25.01 77.70
C ALA A 485 -3.04 -23.59 78.05
N LEU A 486 -2.81 -23.29 79.34
CA LEU A 486 -2.29 -22.00 79.79
C LEU A 486 -0.91 -21.72 79.19
N VAL A 487 0.04 -22.69 79.28
CA VAL A 487 1.40 -22.54 78.77
C VAL A 487 1.42 -22.24 77.26
N ASP A 488 0.62 -23.03 76.48
CA ASP A 488 0.60 -22.88 75.04
C ASP A 488 -0.16 -21.62 74.60
N MET A 489 -1.21 -21.21 75.30
CA MET A 489 -1.89 -19.91 75.09
C MET A 489 -0.91 -18.75 75.32
N ILE A 490 -0.15 -18.74 76.44
CA ILE A 490 0.85 -17.72 76.76
C ILE A 490 1.93 -17.63 75.71
N LYS A 491 2.47 -18.79 75.23
CA LYS A 491 3.47 -18.86 74.18
C LYS A 491 2.94 -18.40 72.83
N TYR A 492 1.69 -18.71 72.50
CA TYR A 492 1.09 -18.35 71.24
C TYR A 492 0.93 -16.85 71.06
N VAL A 493 0.56 -16.13 72.12
CA VAL A 493 0.44 -14.67 72.13
C VAL A 493 1.72 -13.95 72.58
N ASP A 494 2.84 -14.67 72.64
CA ASP A 494 4.13 -14.15 73.13
C ASP A 494 4.08 -13.45 74.50
N ALA A 495 3.12 -13.86 75.34
CA ALA A 495 3.04 -13.40 76.70
C ALA A 495 4.12 -14.11 77.59
N ARG A 496 4.29 -13.69 78.80
CA ARG A 496 5.42 -14.19 79.67
C ARG A 496 4.99 -14.86 80.95
N VAL A 497 3.83 -14.49 81.43
CA VAL A 497 3.31 -15.03 82.71
C VAL A 497 1.81 -15.22 82.61
N GLY A 498 1.30 -16.21 83.26
CA GLY A 498 -0.14 -16.37 83.49
C GLY A 498 -0.46 -17.34 84.55
N ALA A 499 -1.69 -17.23 85.02
CA ALA A 499 -2.33 -18.15 85.98
C ALA A 499 -3.75 -18.47 85.53
N MET A 500 -4.22 -19.67 85.83
CA MET A 500 -5.60 -20.08 85.54
C MET A 500 -6.23 -20.49 86.88
N PHE A 501 -7.35 -19.87 87.18
CA PHE A 501 -8.18 -20.12 88.32
C PHE A 501 -9.48 -20.72 87.94
N LEU A 502 -9.91 -21.77 88.58
CA LEU A 502 -11.19 -22.39 88.34
C LEU A 502 -12.06 -22.31 89.59
N ALA A 503 -13.34 -22.13 89.34
CA ALA A 503 -14.30 -22.16 90.39
C ALA A 503 -14.43 -23.57 90.97
N ASP A 504 -14.29 -23.71 92.25
CA ASP A 504 -14.47 -24.93 93.07
C ASP A 504 -15.21 -24.57 94.31
N LYS A 505 -15.47 -25.56 95.14
CA LYS A 505 -16.05 -25.38 96.52
C LYS A 505 -15.01 -25.70 97.51
N ASP A 506 -14.90 -24.82 98.57
CA ASP A 506 -14.09 -25.14 99.72
C ASP A 506 -14.74 -26.22 100.53
N ALA A 507 -14.05 -26.66 101.64
CA ALA A 507 -14.55 -27.72 102.52
C ALA A 507 -15.87 -27.32 103.20
N GLU A 508 -16.22 -26.04 103.21
CA GLU A 508 -17.45 -25.50 103.80
C GLU A 508 -18.61 -25.31 102.77
N GLY A 509 -18.30 -25.60 101.47
CA GLY A 509 -19.27 -25.47 100.38
C GLY A 509 -19.36 -24.09 99.77
N ASN A 510 -18.51 -23.11 100.19
CA ASN A 510 -18.46 -21.80 99.60
C ASN A 510 -17.76 -21.87 98.27
N GLN A 511 -18.16 -21.01 97.32
CA GLN A 511 -17.48 -20.89 95.99
C GLN A 511 -16.12 -20.26 96.14
N VAL A 512 -15.10 -20.91 95.68
CA VAL A 512 -13.69 -20.40 95.70
C VAL A 512 -13.11 -20.55 94.22
N LEU A 513 -12.09 -19.79 93.94
CA LEU A 513 -11.26 -19.87 92.79
C LEU A 513 -9.93 -20.51 93.13
N GLU A 514 -9.68 -21.74 92.69
CA GLU A 514 -8.41 -22.43 92.94
C GLU A 514 -7.49 -22.24 91.70
N MET A 515 -6.22 -21.89 91.98
CA MET A 515 -5.19 -21.81 90.95
C MET A 515 -4.87 -23.26 90.44
N VAL A 516 -5.31 -23.60 89.25
CA VAL A 516 -5.13 -24.96 88.68
C VAL A 516 -3.88 -25.04 87.84
N ALA A 517 -3.46 -23.90 87.24
CA ALA A 517 -2.29 -23.84 86.39
C ALA A 517 -1.57 -22.45 86.57
N ASN A 518 -0.30 -22.47 86.34
CA ASN A 518 0.51 -21.23 86.33
C ASN A 518 1.75 -21.40 85.45
N TYR A 519 2.17 -20.31 84.87
CA TYR A 519 3.38 -20.23 84.07
C TYR A 519 4.14 -18.94 84.33
N GLY A 520 5.42 -19.06 84.65
CA GLY A 520 6.28 -17.90 84.93
C GLY A 520 6.02 -17.12 86.25
N CYS A 521 5.03 -17.57 87.04
CA CYS A 521 4.73 -16.93 88.35
C CYS A 521 5.78 -17.29 89.42
N GLY A 522 6.21 -16.33 90.16
CA GLY A 522 7.13 -16.55 91.30
C GLY A 522 6.50 -17.34 92.43
N THR A 523 7.30 -17.99 93.27
CA THR A 523 6.85 -18.80 94.40
C THR A 523 6.01 -17.98 95.37
N ASP A 524 6.33 -16.74 95.55
CA ASP A 524 5.60 -15.84 96.45
C ASP A 524 4.15 -15.57 95.94
N TYR A 525 3.97 -15.42 94.60
CA TYR A 525 2.67 -15.23 93.99
C TYR A 525 1.79 -16.48 94.10
N LYS A 526 2.38 -17.64 94.01
CA LYS A 526 1.68 -18.93 94.14
C LYS A 526 1.15 -19.14 95.51
N LEU A 527 1.94 -18.82 96.56
CA LEU A 527 1.55 -19.02 97.94
C LEU A 527 0.48 -18.02 98.36
N ALA A 528 0.54 -16.78 97.87
CA ALA A 528 -0.41 -15.74 98.30
C ALA A 528 -1.79 -15.87 97.56
N ASN A 529 -1.85 -16.45 96.37
CA ASN A 529 -3.05 -16.46 95.50
C ASN A 529 -3.52 -17.87 95.16
N ASN A 530 -3.20 -18.92 95.92
CA ASN A 530 -3.61 -20.30 95.54
C ASN A 530 -5.13 -20.49 95.58
N VAL A 531 -5.83 -19.75 96.45
CA VAL A 531 -7.29 -19.69 96.52
C VAL A 531 -7.72 -18.24 96.58
N VAL A 532 -8.66 -17.84 95.75
CA VAL A 532 -9.23 -16.47 95.68
C VAL A 532 -10.72 -16.53 95.89
N TYR A 533 -11.32 -15.73 96.68
CA TYR A 533 -12.76 -15.68 96.83
C TYR A 533 -13.41 -14.75 95.75
N PRO A 534 -14.60 -15.12 95.30
CA PRO A 534 -15.37 -14.27 94.36
C PRO A 534 -15.51 -12.85 94.95
N GLY A 535 -15.25 -11.83 94.11
CA GLY A 535 -15.23 -10.41 94.50
C GLY A 535 -13.94 -9.88 95.13
N ASN A 536 -13.02 -10.75 95.50
CA ASN A 536 -11.75 -10.31 96.11
C ASN A 536 -10.61 -10.16 95.08
N GLY A 537 -9.94 -9.02 95.10
CA GLY A 537 -8.87 -8.72 94.18
C GLY A 537 -9.33 -8.68 92.64
N LEU A 538 -8.38 -8.56 91.71
CA LEU A 538 -8.71 -8.44 90.31
C LEU A 538 -9.31 -9.77 89.76
N VAL A 539 -8.77 -10.89 90.18
CA VAL A 539 -9.25 -12.23 89.73
C VAL A 539 -10.68 -12.50 90.20
N GLY A 540 -10.96 -12.26 91.52
CA GLY A 540 -12.27 -12.44 92.12
C GLY A 540 -13.33 -11.49 91.55
N ALA A 541 -12.95 -10.24 91.36
CA ALA A 541 -13.81 -9.24 90.68
C ALA A 541 -14.15 -9.61 89.24
N THR A 542 -13.14 -10.05 88.42
CA THR A 542 -13.34 -10.52 87.05
C THR A 542 -14.29 -11.73 86.96
N PHE A 543 -14.19 -12.61 87.96
CA PHE A 543 -15.11 -13.76 88.06
C PHE A 543 -16.54 -13.34 88.34
N THR A 544 -16.75 -12.41 89.22
CA THR A 544 -18.08 -11.95 89.59
C THR A 544 -18.74 -11.11 88.55
N ASP A 545 -17.98 -10.17 88.02
CA ASP A 545 -18.50 -9.22 87.02
C ASP A 545 -18.66 -9.86 85.61
N LYS A 546 -17.92 -10.96 85.37
CA LYS A 546 -17.87 -11.66 84.07
C LYS A 546 -17.38 -10.76 82.92
N GLU A 547 -16.59 -9.74 83.22
CA GLU A 547 -16.05 -8.81 82.25
C GLU A 547 -14.53 -8.99 82.10
N ILE A 548 -14.06 -8.85 80.84
CA ILE A 548 -12.62 -8.88 80.58
C ILE A 548 -12.01 -7.58 81.10
N ARG A 549 -10.91 -7.71 81.85
CA ARG A 549 -10.14 -6.56 82.38
C ARG A 549 -8.79 -6.52 81.67
N HIS A 550 -8.59 -5.52 80.85
CA HIS A 550 -7.31 -5.21 80.21
C HIS A 550 -6.70 -4.00 80.87
N ILE A 551 -5.59 -4.18 81.62
CA ILE A 551 -4.87 -3.14 82.37
C ILE A 551 -3.55 -2.91 81.67
N THR A 552 -3.34 -1.69 81.19
CA THR A 552 -2.12 -1.27 80.47
C THR A 552 -1.10 -0.57 81.29
N ASP A 553 -1.46 -0.28 82.55
CA ASP A 553 -0.56 0.32 83.59
C ASP A 553 -0.65 -0.58 84.82
N VAL A 554 0.22 -1.59 84.85
CA VAL A 554 0.23 -2.60 85.94
C VAL A 554 0.99 -2.07 87.07
N PRO A 555 0.44 -1.98 88.34
CA PRO A 555 1.15 -1.48 89.51
C PRO A 555 2.37 -2.35 89.84
N ASP A 556 3.50 -1.69 90.20
CA ASP A 556 4.77 -2.36 90.51
C ASP A 556 4.74 -3.41 91.62
N ASN A 557 3.75 -3.35 92.44
CA ASN A 557 3.56 -4.28 93.58
C ASN A 557 2.60 -5.42 93.33
N TYR A 558 1.95 -5.48 92.11
CA TYR A 558 0.95 -6.50 91.76
C TYR A 558 1.62 -7.79 91.33
N LEU A 559 2.45 -7.73 90.32
CA LEU A 559 3.09 -8.94 89.73
C LEU A 559 4.51 -8.56 89.29
N LYS A 560 5.51 -9.33 89.67
CA LYS A 560 6.90 -9.21 89.20
C LYS A 560 7.37 -10.46 88.56
N VAL A 561 7.79 -10.35 87.33
CA VAL A 561 8.43 -11.46 86.56
C VAL A 561 9.89 -11.46 86.96
N SER A 562 10.40 -12.56 87.53
CA SER A 562 11.78 -12.71 87.88
C SER A 562 12.52 -13.73 87.03
N SER A 563 13.72 -13.40 86.62
CA SER A 563 14.65 -14.30 85.94
C SER A 563 16.00 -14.28 86.59
N GLY A 564 16.94 -15.10 86.16
CA GLY A 564 18.29 -15.06 86.67
C GLY A 564 19.02 -13.72 86.44
N LEU A 565 18.46 -12.85 85.62
CA LEU A 565 19.05 -11.55 85.26
C LEU A 565 18.35 -10.36 85.87
N GLY A 566 17.21 -10.56 86.56
CA GLY A 566 16.50 -9.44 87.22
C GLY A 566 15.03 -9.65 87.40
N LYS A 567 14.32 -8.60 87.87
CA LYS A 567 12.88 -8.55 88.08
C LYS A 567 12.33 -7.37 87.28
N SER A 568 11.20 -7.60 86.55
CA SER A 568 10.52 -6.55 85.79
C SER A 568 9.02 -6.68 85.95
N THR A 569 8.30 -5.54 85.95
CA THR A 569 6.83 -5.52 85.97
C THR A 569 6.32 -5.62 84.51
N PRO A 570 5.35 -6.51 84.24
CA PRO A 570 4.68 -6.54 82.88
C PRO A 570 4.00 -5.20 82.59
N LYS A 571 3.97 -4.82 81.31
CA LYS A 571 3.27 -3.61 80.86
C LYS A 571 1.76 -3.80 80.69
N SER A 572 1.35 -5.01 80.46
CA SER A 572 -0.06 -5.29 80.21
C SER A 572 -0.52 -6.56 80.94
N LEU A 573 -1.63 -6.42 81.57
CA LEU A 573 -2.29 -7.51 82.31
C LEU A 573 -3.71 -7.72 81.76
N LEU A 574 -4.02 -8.98 81.42
CA LEU A 574 -5.32 -9.35 80.89
C LEU A 574 -5.95 -10.42 81.76
N LEU A 575 -7.12 -10.10 82.34
CA LEU A 575 -7.91 -11.05 83.09
C LEU A 575 -9.15 -11.38 82.29
N ILE A 576 -9.35 -12.67 82.00
CA ILE A 576 -10.43 -13.15 81.12
C ILE A 576 -11.30 -14.13 81.95
N PRO A 577 -12.60 -13.82 82.11
CA PRO A 577 -13.50 -14.76 82.70
C PRO A 577 -13.70 -15.96 81.77
N MET A 578 -13.61 -17.15 82.28
CA MET A 578 -13.92 -18.40 81.63
C MET A 578 -15.41 -18.66 81.72
N ILE A 579 -16.17 -18.41 80.66
CA ILE A 579 -17.64 -18.47 80.67
C ILE A 579 -18.11 -19.70 79.94
N TYR A 580 -19.03 -20.42 80.51
CA TYR A 580 -19.79 -21.51 79.91
C TYR A 580 -21.26 -21.38 80.29
N GLU A 581 -22.19 -21.42 79.32
CA GLU A 581 -23.64 -21.26 79.50
C GLU A 581 -23.97 -20.09 80.48
N GLU A 582 -23.42 -18.90 80.19
CA GLU A 582 -23.59 -17.66 80.99
C GLU A 582 -23.04 -17.70 82.41
N GLN A 583 -22.41 -18.78 82.81
CA GLN A 583 -21.78 -18.91 84.10
C GLN A 583 -20.26 -18.81 84.06
N ALA A 584 -19.68 -18.04 84.92
CA ALA A 584 -18.23 -17.99 85.06
C ALA A 584 -17.75 -19.29 85.67
N VAL A 585 -16.88 -20.03 84.99
CA VAL A 585 -16.29 -21.30 85.44
C VAL A 585 -14.91 -21.06 86.07
N GLY A 586 -14.28 -19.95 85.71
CA GLY A 586 -12.97 -19.61 86.23
C GLY A 586 -12.46 -18.26 85.66
N VAL A 587 -11.22 -17.97 85.83
CA VAL A 587 -10.56 -16.81 85.26
C VAL A 587 -9.15 -17.18 84.83
N VAL A 588 -8.79 -16.71 83.64
CA VAL A 588 -7.38 -16.73 83.15
C VAL A 588 -6.78 -15.36 83.32
N GLU A 589 -5.65 -15.27 83.97
CA GLU A 589 -4.85 -14.09 84.12
C GLU A 589 -3.57 -14.25 83.30
N ILE A 590 -3.29 -13.31 82.40
CA ILE A 590 -2.11 -13.33 81.50
C ILE A 590 -1.42 -11.95 81.56
N ALA A 591 -0.13 -11.94 81.66
CA ALA A 591 0.67 -10.72 81.67
C ALA A 591 1.75 -10.74 80.59
N SER A 592 1.93 -9.58 79.93
CA SER A 592 2.87 -9.43 78.77
C SER A 592 3.67 -8.14 78.96
N PHE A 593 4.86 -8.11 78.33
CA PHE A 593 5.65 -6.89 78.19
C PHE A 593 5.23 -6.00 77.02
N ASN A 594 4.40 -6.53 76.13
CA ASN A 594 3.74 -5.79 75.06
C ASN A 594 2.25 -5.60 75.38
N GLU A 595 1.66 -4.54 74.86
CA GLU A 595 0.19 -4.39 74.90
C GLU A 595 -0.49 -5.49 74.09
N PHE A 596 -1.56 -6.04 74.63
CA PHE A 596 -2.35 -6.97 73.88
C PHE A 596 -3.16 -6.29 72.77
N THR A 597 -3.03 -6.78 71.57
CA THR A 597 -3.85 -6.33 70.42
C THR A 597 -5.28 -6.82 70.62
N GLU A 598 -6.23 -6.18 69.95
CA GLU A 598 -7.65 -6.58 69.96
C GLU A 598 -7.84 -8.02 69.47
N ALA A 599 -7.02 -8.45 68.48
CA ALA A 599 -7.02 -9.81 67.99
C ALA A 599 -6.56 -10.84 69.05
N GLU A 600 -5.52 -10.49 69.81
CA GLU A 600 -5.02 -11.35 70.93
C GLU A 600 -6.01 -11.44 72.05
N ILE A 601 -6.63 -10.32 72.46
CA ILE A 601 -7.68 -10.31 73.49
C ILE A 601 -8.85 -11.18 73.04
N ASN A 602 -9.29 -11.04 71.82
CA ASN A 602 -10.39 -11.82 71.27
C ASN A 602 -10.05 -13.34 71.20
N LEU A 603 -8.83 -13.68 70.76
CA LEU A 603 -8.32 -15.05 70.78
C LEU A 603 -8.35 -15.63 72.15
N LEU A 604 -7.73 -14.93 73.14
CA LEU A 604 -7.62 -15.42 74.49
C LEU A 604 -8.99 -15.57 75.18
N LYS A 605 -9.93 -14.65 74.90
CA LYS A 605 -11.33 -14.80 75.31
C LYS A 605 -11.95 -16.09 74.81
N ARG A 606 -11.84 -16.32 73.45
CA ARG A 606 -12.39 -17.54 72.84
C ARG A 606 -11.73 -18.80 73.37
N CYS A 607 -10.43 -18.78 73.58
CA CYS A 607 -9.72 -19.88 74.21
C CYS A 607 -10.23 -20.16 75.63
N ALA A 608 -10.43 -19.12 76.42
CA ALA A 608 -11.00 -19.24 77.74
C ALA A 608 -12.42 -19.83 77.72
N ASP A 609 -13.25 -19.37 76.78
CA ASP A 609 -14.62 -19.90 76.58
C ASP A 609 -14.62 -21.36 76.12
N ILE A 610 -13.67 -21.76 75.24
CA ILE A 610 -13.50 -23.14 74.76
C ILE A 610 -13.01 -24.06 75.90
N ILE A 611 -12.08 -23.58 76.67
CA ILE A 611 -11.62 -24.32 77.87
C ILE A 611 -12.78 -24.47 78.87
N ALA A 612 -13.63 -23.43 78.97
CA ALA A 612 -14.86 -23.48 79.77
C ALA A 612 -15.95 -24.41 79.21
N GLY A 613 -15.96 -24.57 77.96
CA GLY A 613 -17.00 -25.37 77.32
C GLY A 613 -16.55 -26.13 76.06
N SER A 614 -16.09 -27.32 76.18
CA SER A 614 -15.34 -28.10 75.19
C SER A 614 -16.12 -28.66 73.98
N ILE A 615 -17.32 -28.29 73.69
CA ILE A 615 -18.18 -29.07 72.80
C ILE A 615 -18.50 -28.41 71.43
N LYS A 616 -18.24 -27.15 71.28
CA LYS A 616 -18.73 -26.43 70.07
C LYS A 616 -17.84 -26.48 68.83
N THR A 617 -16.58 -26.87 68.95
CA THR A 617 -15.59 -26.66 67.86
C THR A 617 -15.51 -27.80 66.82
N VAL A 618 -15.96 -28.97 67.10
CA VAL A 618 -15.90 -30.12 66.14
C VAL A 618 -16.91 -29.97 65.00
N ARG A 619 -18.04 -29.34 65.23
CA ARG A 619 -19.07 -29.16 64.18
C ARG A 619 -18.65 -28.16 63.06
N MET A 620 -17.87 -27.17 63.41
CA MET A 620 -17.49 -26.13 62.43
C MET A 620 -16.45 -26.61 61.41
N ASN A 621 -15.63 -27.61 61.72
CA ASN A 621 -14.66 -28.19 60.80
C ASN A 621 -15.29 -29.11 59.72
N GLU A 622 -16.37 -29.79 60.03
CA GLU A 622 -17.08 -30.64 59.06
C GLU A 622 -17.82 -29.79 58.01
N GLU A 623 -18.38 -28.65 58.39
CA GLU A 623 -19.05 -27.76 57.42
C GLU A 623 -18.09 -27.14 56.41
N ASN A 624 -16.85 -26.76 56.83
CA ASN A 624 -15.86 -26.20 55.89
C ASN A 624 -15.30 -27.22 54.91
N LEU A 625 -15.21 -28.51 55.27
CA LEU A 625 -14.80 -29.60 54.37
C LEU A 625 -15.87 -29.93 53.33
N ASN A 626 -17.14 -29.82 53.69
CA ASN A 626 -18.25 -30.03 52.75
C ASN A 626 -18.39 -28.94 51.71
N LEU A 627 -18.12 -27.67 52.08
CA LEU A 627 -18.12 -26.52 51.14
C LEU A 627 -17.03 -26.62 50.08
N ILE A 628 -15.84 -27.06 50.47
CA ILE A 628 -14.72 -27.27 49.54
C ILE A 628 -15.01 -28.43 48.57
N GLY A 629 -15.69 -29.46 49.05
CA GLY A 629 -16.16 -30.59 48.23
C GLY A 629 -17.18 -30.15 47.16
N GLN A 630 -18.12 -29.28 47.52
CA GLN A 630 -19.13 -28.77 46.60
C GLN A 630 -18.54 -27.84 45.48
N PHE A 631 -17.54 -27.01 45.81
CA PHE A 631 -16.87 -26.19 44.83
C PHE A 631 -16.07 -27.01 43.80
N LYS A 632 -15.44 -28.10 44.22
CA LYS A 632 -14.74 -29.03 43.34
C LYS A 632 -15.71 -29.74 42.37
N GLN A 633 -16.85 -30.21 42.84
CA GLN A 633 -17.87 -30.81 41.99
C GLN A 633 -18.46 -29.83 40.95
N GLN A 634 -18.62 -28.58 41.33
CA GLN A 634 -19.16 -27.56 40.41
C GLN A 634 -18.17 -27.20 39.30
N ALA A 635 -16.86 -27.18 39.58
CA ALA A 635 -15.81 -26.92 38.57
C ALA A 635 -15.70 -28.09 37.55
N GLU A 636 -15.77 -29.34 38.00
CA GLU A 636 -15.77 -30.52 37.12
C GLU A 636 -17.01 -30.57 36.20
N LEU A 637 -18.16 -30.16 36.68
CA LEU A 637 -19.41 -30.12 35.91
C LEU A 637 -19.36 -29.04 34.79
N LEU A 638 -18.71 -27.89 35.06
CA LEU A 638 -18.51 -26.82 34.07
C LEU A 638 -17.57 -27.26 32.95
N GLN A 639 -16.49 -27.95 33.26
CA GLN A 639 -15.54 -28.49 32.30
C GLN A 639 -16.19 -29.52 31.37
N GLN A 640 -17.02 -30.38 31.90
CA GLN A 640 -17.76 -31.36 31.12
C GLN A 640 -18.80 -30.72 30.17
N LYS A 641 -19.44 -29.64 30.59
CA LYS A 641 -20.35 -28.86 29.72
C LYS A 641 -19.59 -28.15 28.56
N GLU A 642 -18.39 -27.65 28.79
CA GLU A 642 -17.58 -27.02 27.78
C GLU A 642 -17.12 -28.03 26.71
N GLU A 643 -16.71 -29.24 27.13
CA GLU A 643 -16.33 -30.31 26.21
C GLU A 643 -17.53 -30.79 25.35
N ASN A 644 -18.69 -30.91 25.93
CA ASN A 644 -19.92 -31.27 25.21
C ASN A 644 -20.32 -30.17 24.18
N MET A 645 -20.12 -28.90 24.50
CA MET A 645 -20.41 -27.79 23.60
C MET A 645 -19.44 -27.77 22.41
N ARG A 646 -18.16 -28.07 22.63
CA ARG A 646 -17.16 -28.21 21.55
C ARG A 646 -17.49 -29.39 20.63
N HIS A 647 -17.91 -30.49 21.20
CA HIS A 647 -18.34 -31.67 20.41
C HIS A 647 -19.55 -31.34 19.52
N SER A 648 -20.55 -30.65 20.07
CA SER A 648 -21.75 -30.24 19.32
C SER A 648 -21.43 -29.20 18.22
N LEU A 649 -20.47 -28.33 18.45
CA LEU A 649 -19.99 -27.38 17.43
C LEU A 649 -19.28 -28.11 16.28
N SER A 650 -18.43 -29.10 16.57
CA SER A 650 -17.75 -29.88 15.54
C SER A 650 -18.73 -30.74 14.73
N GLU A 651 -19.78 -31.26 15.34
CA GLU A 651 -20.86 -31.98 14.63
C GLU A 651 -21.66 -31.04 13.73
N LEU A 652 -21.96 -29.81 14.18
CA LEU A 652 -22.64 -28.80 13.37
C LEU A 652 -21.78 -28.33 12.17
N GLU A 653 -20.46 -28.17 12.34
CA GLU A 653 -19.54 -27.88 11.23
C GLU A 653 -19.49 -29.04 10.23
N TYR A 654 -19.44 -30.28 10.70
CA TYR A 654 -19.48 -31.46 9.85
C TYR A 654 -20.77 -31.54 9.03
N TYR A 655 -21.95 -31.31 9.66
CA TYR A 655 -23.24 -31.28 8.96
C TYR A 655 -23.34 -30.10 7.98
N ARG A 656 -22.77 -28.98 8.30
CA ARG A 656 -22.70 -27.81 7.40
C ARG A 656 -21.85 -28.10 6.15
N GLU A 657 -20.68 -28.70 6.30
CA GLU A 657 -19.85 -29.13 5.17
C GLU A 657 -20.54 -30.19 4.31
N MET A 658 -21.24 -31.13 4.91
CA MET A 658 -22.05 -32.12 4.19
C MET A 658 -23.19 -31.46 3.42
N TYR A 659 -23.87 -30.49 3.99
CA TYR A 659 -24.95 -29.75 3.34
C TYR A 659 -24.47 -28.93 2.16
N GLU A 660 -23.33 -28.26 2.30
CA GLU A 660 -22.71 -27.52 1.19
C GLU A 660 -22.24 -28.44 0.05
N LYS A 661 -21.73 -29.61 0.37
CA LYS A 661 -21.40 -30.64 -0.65
C LYS A 661 -22.63 -31.23 -1.34
N PHE A 662 -23.76 -31.30 -0.66
CA PHE A 662 -25.02 -31.76 -1.25
C PHE A 662 -25.70 -30.74 -2.15
N LYS A 663 -25.39 -29.44 -1.95
CA LYS A 663 -25.91 -28.31 -2.73
C LYS A 663 -25.07 -28.05 -4.00
N ALA A 664 -23.86 -28.60 -4.06
CA ALA A 664 -22.92 -28.44 -5.17
C ALA A 664 -22.96 -29.62 -6.19
N ASN A 665 -23.73 -30.67 -5.91
CA ASN A 665 -24.13 -31.74 -6.84
C ASN A 665 -25.60 -31.54 -7.25
#